data_04ac49dc00c906d822c48c0f719b9137
#
_entry.id   04ac49dc00c906d822c48c0f719b9137
#
_cell.length_a   1.000
_cell.length_b   1.000
_cell.length_c   1.000
_cell.angle_alpha   90.00
_cell.angle_beta   90.00
_cell.angle_gamma   90.00
#
_symmetry.space_group_name_H-M   'P 1'
#
loop_
_entity.id
_entity.type
_entity.pdbx_description
1 polymer ?
#
loop_
_entity_poly.entity_id
_entity_poly.type
_entity_poly.pdbx_seq_one_letter_code
_entity_poly.pdbx_strand_id
1 'polypeptide(L)'
;MAEYTKAQLTEMIVGKLRRNFGRDVDDATPNHMFKACALVLRDIMSSHQMETGNQVWEGQQRQVHYLSLEFLMGRSLEKNAYNLGLLDTLKDALEDLGFSASDLFEKEPDAGLGNGGLGRLAACYLDSMTTLEIPATGYTICYELGIFKQKIVDGKQVEQADNWLGLGDAWLIPKVDETEEVRFGGKVVDHWDERGINHPEHVGYTTVLAIPRDMEIAGYKTRHTNTLRLWDAKSPVPVDMSYYSRGEYLKAVEQQAMAEVIAKVLYPDDNHYEGKSLRLKQQYFFVSATVQSIVRQHRAQYGTLRNFHEKHVIQINDTHPTLVIPELMRILLDVEGYSWNDAWNIVTHTVAYTNHTVLAEALERWPQGLIENLLPRIWQILKEIAARYQRTLEQHFHGDQSKVSKMAIIWNGEVRMANLCVCACYAVNGVSALHSEILKQDVFHDAYTMRPEQFKNVTNGVDHRRWLSQINPKLDALVKECTGGDDYLLHPEAIRGLEKYKDDQSVLSQLEAIKKENKRRFAAYVARESGVVLNTDAVFDVQVKRLHEYKRQLLNVLHIIHLYNQLRDNPNMEFTPQTFLFGAKAAPGYHVAKKIIQLINSLSAQINADPICKDKLQVVFLENYRVSLAEKLMPASEISEQISTAGKEASGTGNMKFMMNGALTIGTLDGANVEMHQQLGDENIFLFGLTADQVVQLKNQGYIPANYYNSNPAIKRVLDQIRAGFGDGVDYNDIADRLLIGAGGSPADEYLLLADFDSYCQAHRRAIETYADRKLWNQMSLINIARSGIFAADRSIRDYASDIWHVPTRL
;
A
#
# COMPACT_ATOMS: atom_id res chain seq x y z
N MET A 1 8.39 -30.04 10.92
CA MET A 1 7.53 -31.11 10.32
C MET A 1 6.15 -30.51 10.11
N ALA A 2 5.51 -30.78 8.98
CA ALA A 2 4.12 -30.35 8.78
C ALA A 2 3.24 -30.95 9.89
N GLU A 3 2.38 -30.14 10.49
CA GLU A 3 1.49 -30.54 11.60
C GLU A 3 0.46 -31.59 11.16
N TYR A 4 0.15 -31.63 9.84
CA TYR A 4 -0.84 -32.51 9.24
C TYR A 4 -0.22 -33.35 8.10
N THR A 5 -0.57 -34.62 8.04
CA THR A 5 -0.22 -35.51 6.94
C THR A 5 -1.13 -35.27 5.72
N LYS A 6 -0.70 -35.70 4.53
CA LYS A 6 -1.52 -35.64 3.30
C LYS A 6 -2.89 -36.32 3.50
N ALA A 7 -2.92 -37.49 4.14
CA ALA A 7 -4.17 -38.22 4.37
C ALA A 7 -5.15 -37.47 5.27
N GLN A 8 -4.63 -36.86 6.36
CA GLN A 8 -5.45 -36.00 7.24
C GLN A 8 -6.01 -34.79 6.52
N LEU A 9 -5.15 -34.09 5.73
CA LEU A 9 -5.57 -32.91 4.99
C LEU A 9 -6.62 -33.27 3.94
N THR A 10 -6.44 -34.38 3.21
CA THR A 10 -7.43 -34.92 2.27
C THR A 10 -8.77 -35.21 2.94
N GLU A 11 -8.75 -35.88 4.09
CA GLU A 11 -9.97 -36.18 4.85
C GLU A 11 -10.69 -34.92 5.30
N MET A 12 -9.95 -33.92 5.78
CA MET A 12 -10.51 -32.62 6.18
C MET A 12 -11.17 -31.89 4.99
N ILE A 13 -10.52 -31.87 3.82
CA ILE A 13 -11.05 -31.24 2.60
C ILE A 13 -12.34 -31.95 2.14
N VAL A 14 -12.31 -33.26 2.03
CA VAL A 14 -13.50 -34.07 1.65
C VAL A 14 -14.61 -33.87 2.68
N GLY A 15 -14.26 -33.83 3.97
CA GLY A 15 -15.19 -33.53 5.05
C GLY A 15 -15.86 -32.15 4.90
N LYS A 16 -15.11 -31.13 4.49
CA LYS A 16 -15.67 -29.78 4.20
C LYS A 16 -16.56 -29.78 2.96
N LEU A 17 -16.19 -30.49 1.89
CA LEU A 17 -17.04 -30.62 0.71
C LEU A 17 -18.41 -31.21 1.07
N ARG A 18 -18.42 -32.29 1.83
CA ARG A 18 -19.67 -32.97 2.23
C ARG A 18 -20.52 -32.13 3.17
N ARG A 19 -19.92 -31.61 4.24
CA ARG A 19 -20.68 -30.89 5.29
C ARG A 19 -21.13 -29.49 4.90
N ASN A 20 -20.30 -28.74 4.14
CA ASN A 20 -20.60 -27.34 3.82
C ASN A 20 -21.30 -27.18 2.48
N PHE A 21 -21.09 -28.12 1.52
CA PHE A 21 -21.61 -27.98 0.17
C PHE A 21 -22.51 -29.13 -0.28
N GLY A 22 -22.61 -30.21 0.52
CA GLY A 22 -23.38 -31.40 0.15
C GLY A 22 -22.85 -32.06 -1.15
N ARG A 23 -21.53 -32.04 -1.35
CA ARG A 23 -20.86 -32.53 -2.54
C ARG A 23 -19.82 -33.59 -2.19
N ASP A 24 -19.63 -34.56 -3.09
CA ASP A 24 -18.45 -35.42 -3.06
C ASP A 24 -17.40 -34.92 -4.06
N VAL A 25 -16.24 -35.56 -4.08
CA VAL A 25 -15.11 -35.15 -4.94
C VAL A 25 -15.47 -35.18 -6.42
N ASP A 26 -16.22 -36.23 -6.83
CA ASP A 26 -16.58 -36.45 -8.24
C ASP A 26 -17.56 -35.40 -8.80
N ASP A 27 -18.32 -34.71 -7.96
CA ASP A 27 -19.29 -33.69 -8.38
C ASP A 27 -18.94 -32.27 -7.89
N ALA A 28 -17.77 -32.12 -7.26
CA ALA A 28 -17.26 -30.85 -6.80
C ALA A 28 -16.74 -29.98 -7.95
N THR A 29 -17.16 -28.73 -7.99
CA THR A 29 -16.59 -27.73 -8.90
C THR A 29 -15.26 -27.20 -8.34
N PRO A 30 -14.36 -26.60 -9.18
CA PRO A 30 -13.17 -25.93 -8.70
C PRO A 30 -13.44 -24.87 -7.62
N ASN A 31 -14.60 -24.22 -7.66
CA ASN A 31 -14.99 -23.24 -6.65
C ASN A 31 -15.37 -23.90 -5.30
N HIS A 32 -16.05 -25.05 -5.33
CA HIS A 32 -16.29 -25.84 -4.12
C HIS A 32 -14.98 -26.29 -3.48
N MET A 33 -14.05 -26.79 -4.31
CA MET A 33 -12.73 -27.26 -3.86
C MET A 33 -11.89 -26.11 -3.26
N PHE A 34 -11.82 -24.95 -3.93
CA PHE A 34 -11.17 -23.75 -3.40
C PHE A 34 -11.72 -23.42 -2.00
N LYS A 35 -13.04 -23.32 -1.85
CA LYS A 35 -13.66 -23.00 -0.57
C LYS A 35 -13.42 -24.06 0.49
N ALA A 36 -13.45 -25.33 0.13
CA ALA A 36 -13.17 -26.41 1.07
C ALA A 36 -11.74 -26.32 1.62
N CYS A 37 -10.75 -26.07 0.74
CA CYS A 37 -9.36 -25.85 1.14
C CYS A 37 -9.20 -24.61 2.04
N ALA A 38 -9.81 -23.49 1.67
CA ALA A 38 -9.77 -22.26 2.45
C ALA A 38 -10.38 -22.47 3.85
N LEU A 39 -11.52 -23.14 3.94
CA LEU A 39 -12.17 -23.46 5.21
C LEU A 39 -11.33 -24.40 6.10
N VAL A 40 -10.61 -25.35 5.51
CA VAL A 40 -9.69 -26.23 6.26
C VAL A 40 -8.53 -25.41 6.85
N LEU A 41 -7.87 -24.58 6.04
CA LEU A 41 -6.78 -23.76 6.55
C LEU A 41 -7.29 -22.77 7.61
N ARG A 42 -8.48 -22.20 7.42
CA ARG A 42 -9.12 -21.32 8.41
C ARG A 42 -9.37 -22.03 9.73
N ASP A 43 -9.87 -23.27 9.72
CA ASP A 43 -10.07 -24.03 10.97
C ASP A 43 -8.75 -24.24 11.72
N ILE A 44 -7.66 -24.51 11.01
CA ILE A 44 -6.32 -24.65 11.60
C ILE A 44 -5.88 -23.32 12.22
N MET A 45 -6.00 -22.23 11.47
CA MET A 45 -5.62 -20.90 11.94
C MET A 45 -6.46 -20.44 13.13
N SER A 46 -7.77 -20.74 13.15
CA SER A 46 -8.65 -20.40 14.26
C SER A 46 -8.24 -21.10 15.56
N SER A 47 -7.80 -22.35 15.47
CA SER A 47 -7.25 -23.08 16.64
C SER A 47 -5.97 -22.40 17.14
N HIS A 48 -5.07 -22.02 16.24
CA HIS A 48 -3.84 -21.32 16.60
C HIS A 48 -4.12 -19.91 17.17
N GLN A 49 -5.09 -19.20 16.60
CA GLN A 49 -5.50 -17.87 17.09
C GLN A 49 -6.04 -17.94 18.52
N MET A 50 -6.83 -18.96 18.83
CA MET A 50 -7.33 -19.18 20.20
C MET A 50 -6.16 -19.41 21.17
N GLU A 51 -5.17 -20.22 20.79
CA GLU A 51 -3.96 -20.44 21.61
C GLU A 51 -3.17 -19.13 21.80
N THR A 52 -2.97 -18.37 20.72
CA THR A 52 -2.29 -17.06 20.76
C THR A 52 -3.05 -16.10 21.69
N GLY A 53 -4.38 -16.02 21.57
CA GLY A 53 -5.21 -15.17 22.41
C GLY A 53 -5.09 -15.50 23.89
N ASN A 54 -5.09 -16.78 24.25
CA ASN A 54 -4.90 -17.24 25.62
C ASN A 54 -3.51 -16.87 26.16
N GLN A 55 -2.45 -17.08 25.37
CA GLN A 55 -1.09 -16.70 25.76
C GLN A 55 -0.93 -15.19 25.98
N VAL A 56 -1.52 -14.36 25.12
CA VAL A 56 -1.50 -12.90 25.25
C VAL A 56 -2.26 -12.46 26.50
N TRP A 57 -3.43 -13.07 26.75
CA TRP A 57 -4.26 -12.77 27.91
C TRP A 57 -3.57 -13.14 29.23
N GLU A 58 -3.09 -14.37 29.34
CA GLU A 58 -2.43 -14.88 30.55
C GLU A 58 -1.09 -14.19 30.80
N GLY A 59 -0.31 -13.97 29.75
CA GLY A 59 0.99 -13.27 29.79
C GLY A 59 0.89 -11.76 29.95
N GLN A 60 -0.32 -11.18 29.88
CA GLN A 60 -0.56 -9.74 29.91
C GLN A 60 0.37 -8.98 28.98
N GLN A 61 0.60 -9.55 27.79
CA GLN A 61 1.55 -9.01 26.81
C GLN A 61 1.05 -7.67 26.26
N ARG A 62 2.00 -6.79 25.94
CA ARG A 62 1.70 -5.53 25.23
C ARG A 62 1.29 -5.83 23.81
N GLN A 63 0.22 -5.21 23.32
CA GLN A 63 -0.37 -5.46 22.01
C GLN A 63 -0.21 -4.27 21.08
N VAL A 64 0.01 -4.55 19.81
CA VAL A 64 0.12 -3.55 18.75
C VAL A 64 -1.19 -3.51 17.95
N HIS A 65 -1.78 -2.33 17.85
CA HIS A 65 -2.98 -2.08 17.05
C HIS A 65 -2.58 -1.23 15.84
N TYR A 66 -2.55 -1.85 14.66
CA TYR A 66 -2.12 -1.22 13.43
C TYR A 66 -3.33 -0.74 12.64
N LEU A 67 -3.60 0.58 12.69
CA LEU A 67 -4.75 1.20 12.03
C LEU A 67 -4.34 1.74 10.67
N SER A 68 -4.95 1.22 9.62
CA SER A 68 -4.72 1.66 8.24
C SER A 68 -6.03 1.71 7.47
N LEU A 69 -6.21 2.70 6.60
CA LEU A 69 -7.39 2.79 5.76
C LEU A 69 -7.42 1.68 4.69
N GLU A 70 -6.27 1.04 4.43
CA GLU A 70 -6.16 -0.02 3.43
C GLU A 70 -5.18 -1.13 3.87
N PHE A 71 -5.51 -2.38 3.48
CA PHE A 71 -4.64 -3.55 3.57
C PHE A 71 -4.70 -4.30 2.24
N LEU A 72 -3.68 -4.16 1.41
CA LEU A 72 -3.62 -4.81 0.09
C LEU A 72 -3.09 -6.24 0.22
N MET A 73 -3.97 -7.14 0.66
CA MET A 73 -3.62 -8.52 1.06
C MET A 73 -3.20 -9.41 -0.12
N GLY A 74 -3.82 -9.24 -1.29
CA GLY A 74 -3.70 -10.20 -2.37
C GLY A 74 -4.49 -11.47 -2.08
N ARG A 75 -4.05 -12.59 -2.65
CA ARG A 75 -4.62 -13.93 -2.44
C ARG A 75 -4.09 -14.57 -1.17
N SER A 76 -4.91 -15.33 -0.49
CA SER A 76 -4.63 -15.87 0.85
C SER A 76 -4.42 -17.38 0.88
N LEU A 77 -5.03 -18.17 -0.02
CA LEU A 77 -4.99 -19.64 0.06
C LEU A 77 -3.55 -20.18 -0.01
N GLU A 78 -2.82 -19.82 -1.07
CA GLU A 78 -1.44 -20.26 -1.25
C GLU A 78 -0.52 -19.70 -0.16
N LYS A 79 -0.72 -18.42 0.22
CA LYS A 79 0.08 -17.76 1.26
C LYS A 79 -0.11 -18.41 2.63
N ASN A 80 -1.33 -18.68 3.04
CA ASN A 80 -1.61 -19.33 4.32
C ASN A 80 -1.07 -20.77 4.33
N ALA A 81 -1.27 -21.55 3.25
CA ALA A 81 -0.69 -22.87 3.13
C ALA A 81 0.86 -22.84 3.23
N TYR A 82 1.49 -21.84 2.59
CA TYR A 82 2.95 -21.62 2.66
C TYR A 82 3.41 -21.31 4.09
N ASN A 83 2.78 -20.36 4.78
CA ASN A 83 3.16 -19.95 6.13
C ASN A 83 2.97 -21.09 7.15
N LEU A 84 1.91 -21.87 7.02
CA LEU A 84 1.63 -23.04 7.85
C LEU A 84 2.55 -24.23 7.55
N GLY A 85 3.38 -24.16 6.50
CA GLY A 85 4.22 -25.28 6.06
C GLY A 85 3.42 -26.43 5.43
N LEU A 86 2.22 -26.14 4.92
CA LEU A 86 1.29 -27.12 4.36
C LEU A 86 1.19 -27.05 2.83
N LEU A 87 1.94 -26.14 2.16
CA LEU A 87 1.76 -25.87 0.74
C LEU A 87 1.97 -27.12 -0.13
N ASP A 88 3.08 -27.85 0.07
CA ASP A 88 3.37 -29.05 -0.73
C ASP A 88 2.39 -30.18 -0.37
N THR A 89 2.08 -30.37 0.91
CA THR A 89 1.06 -31.33 1.37
C THR A 89 -0.32 -31.05 0.75
N LEU A 90 -0.68 -29.77 0.65
CA LEU A 90 -1.96 -29.36 0.00
C LEU A 90 -1.94 -29.63 -1.51
N LYS A 91 -0.83 -29.34 -2.20
CA LYS A 91 -0.67 -29.65 -3.63
C LYS A 91 -0.81 -31.14 -3.89
N ASP A 92 -0.13 -31.97 -3.12
CA ASP A 92 -0.19 -33.44 -3.24
C ASP A 92 -1.60 -33.98 -2.93
N ALA A 93 -2.29 -33.42 -1.93
CA ALA A 93 -3.66 -33.81 -1.61
C ALA A 93 -4.64 -33.44 -2.74
N LEU A 94 -4.47 -32.27 -3.35
CA LEU A 94 -5.30 -31.82 -4.47
C LEU A 94 -5.07 -32.66 -5.72
N GLU A 95 -3.82 -33.05 -6.02
CA GLU A 95 -3.49 -33.96 -7.13
C GLU A 95 -4.16 -35.31 -6.96
N ASP A 96 -4.10 -35.90 -5.77
CA ASP A 96 -4.82 -37.18 -5.46
C ASP A 96 -6.35 -37.04 -5.63
N LEU A 97 -6.90 -35.84 -5.38
CA LEU A 97 -8.32 -35.55 -5.58
C LEU A 97 -8.67 -35.17 -7.03
N GLY A 98 -7.69 -35.15 -7.96
CA GLY A 98 -7.89 -34.83 -9.36
C GLY A 98 -7.99 -33.33 -9.69
N PHE A 99 -7.51 -32.43 -8.82
CA PHE A 99 -7.53 -31.00 -9.01
C PHE A 99 -6.14 -30.41 -9.14
N SER A 100 -5.97 -29.45 -10.06
CA SER A 100 -4.76 -28.65 -10.19
C SER A 100 -4.71 -27.57 -9.11
N ALA A 101 -3.71 -27.61 -8.25
CA ALA A 101 -3.52 -26.59 -7.20
C ALA A 101 -3.32 -25.19 -7.81
N SER A 102 -2.55 -25.08 -8.91
CA SER A 102 -2.34 -23.80 -9.59
C SER A 102 -3.64 -23.19 -10.13
N ASP A 103 -4.53 -24.01 -10.68
CA ASP A 103 -5.82 -23.53 -11.18
C ASP A 103 -6.75 -23.10 -10.04
N LEU A 104 -6.67 -23.77 -8.89
CA LEU A 104 -7.43 -23.37 -7.70
C LEU A 104 -6.93 -22.06 -7.10
N PHE A 105 -5.62 -21.87 -7.03
CA PHE A 105 -5.05 -20.59 -6.55
C PHE A 105 -5.44 -19.41 -7.48
N GLU A 106 -5.59 -19.66 -8.79
CA GLU A 106 -6.07 -18.63 -9.73
C GLU A 106 -7.58 -18.32 -9.59
N LYS A 107 -8.37 -19.18 -8.94
CA LYS A 107 -9.80 -18.89 -8.66
C LYS A 107 -9.99 -17.85 -7.59
N GLU A 108 -9.05 -17.71 -6.64
CA GLU A 108 -9.16 -16.72 -5.58
C GLU A 108 -8.99 -15.30 -6.13
N PRO A 109 -9.96 -14.40 -5.93
CA PRO A 109 -9.79 -12.99 -6.26
C PRO A 109 -8.82 -12.33 -5.28
N ASP A 110 -8.11 -11.29 -5.72
CA ASP A 110 -7.41 -10.42 -4.80
C ASP A 110 -8.42 -9.75 -3.87
N ALA A 111 -8.15 -9.70 -2.57
CA ALA A 111 -9.03 -9.01 -1.63
C ALA A 111 -9.09 -7.51 -1.93
N GLY A 112 -10.31 -6.97 -2.06
CA GLY A 112 -10.57 -5.57 -2.41
C GLY A 112 -10.39 -4.60 -1.25
N LEU A 113 -9.37 -4.80 -0.42
CA LEU A 113 -9.13 -4.06 0.83
C LEU A 113 -8.01 -3.01 0.73
N GLY A 114 -7.45 -2.79 -0.44
CA GLY A 114 -6.35 -1.86 -0.63
C GLY A 114 -6.16 -1.43 -2.08
N ASN A 115 -5.24 -0.48 -2.29
CA ASN A 115 -4.99 0.11 -3.60
C ASN A 115 -3.50 0.13 -3.98
N GLY A 116 -2.62 0.55 -3.09
CA GLY A 116 -1.24 0.85 -3.46
C GLY A 116 -0.19 0.47 -2.41
N GLY A 117 0.91 1.23 -2.41
CA GLY A 117 2.06 0.98 -1.54
C GLY A 117 1.75 0.98 -0.06
N LEU A 118 0.90 1.91 0.40
CA LEU A 118 0.45 2.01 1.79
C LEU A 118 -0.22 0.71 2.27
N GLY A 119 -1.20 0.24 1.50
CA GLY A 119 -1.95 -0.98 1.83
C GLY A 119 -1.12 -2.24 1.71
N ARG A 120 -0.22 -2.32 0.71
CA ARG A 120 0.66 -3.49 0.62
C ARG A 120 1.70 -3.50 1.75
N LEU A 121 2.19 -2.35 2.18
CA LEU A 121 3.07 -2.25 3.34
C LEU A 121 2.38 -2.78 4.61
N ALA A 122 1.15 -2.32 4.87
CA ALA A 122 0.35 -2.79 6.01
C ALA A 122 0.17 -4.32 5.98
N ALA A 123 -0.11 -4.91 4.81
CA ALA A 123 -0.21 -6.35 4.64
C ALA A 123 1.13 -7.10 4.88
N CYS A 124 2.25 -6.57 4.38
CA CYS A 124 3.58 -7.12 4.63
C CYS A 124 3.95 -7.05 6.13
N TYR A 125 3.62 -5.95 6.78
CA TYR A 125 3.91 -5.75 8.20
C TYR A 125 3.09 -6.68 9.09
N LEU A 126 1.85 -6.94 8.72
CA LEU A 126 1.01 -7.87 9.48
C LEU A 126 1.54 -9.32 9.39
N ASP A 127 2.03 -9.76 8.22
CA ASP A 127 2.75 -11.03 8.07
C ASP A 127 4.01 -11.09 8.95
N SER A 128 4.82 -10.03 8.92
CA SER A 128 6.06 -9.97 9.70
C SER A 128 5.80 -9.90 11.20
N MET A 129 4.82 -9.11 11.67
CA MET A 129 4.42 -9.10 13.08
C MET A 129 4.02 -10.49 13.56
N THR A 130 3.26 -11.21 12.73
CA THR A 130 2.81 -12.57 13.07
C THR A 130 3.98 -13.56 13.09
N THR A 131 4.85 -13.50 12.09
CA THR A 131 6.04 -14.37 12.02
C THR A 131 7.00 -14.14 13.19
N LEU A 132 7.15 -12.90 13.63
CA LEU A 132 7.96 -12.50 14.77
C LEU A 132 7.25 -12.66 16.13
N GLU A 133 6.06 -13.24 16.14
CA GLU A 133 5.24 -13.51 17.33
C GLU A 133 4.92 -12.25 18.16
N ILE A 134 4.77 -11.12 17.50
CA ILE A 134 4.27 -9.89 18.13
C ILE A 134 2.75 -9.96 18.18
N PRO A 135 2.12 -9.85 19.37
CA PRO A 135 0.67 -9.75 19.47
C PRO A 135 0.16 -8.50 18.77
N ALA A 136 -0.51 -8.67 17.62
CA ALA A 136 -0.94 -7.55 16.82
C ALA A 136 -2.34 -7.77 16.22
N THR A 137 -3.05 -6.67 16.02
CA THR A 137 -4.30 -6.65 15.27
C THR A 137 -4.26 -5.50 14.26
N GLY A 138 -4.50 -5.82 12.99
CA GLY A 138 -4.74 -4.82 11.95
C GLY A 138 -6.22 -4.41 11.95
N TYR A 139 -6.50 -3.15 11.62
CA TYR A 139 -7.88 -2.64 11.57
C TYR A 139 -8.10 -1.82 10.32
N THR A 140 -9.20 -2.09 9.61
CA THR A 140 -9.69 -1.30 8.47
C THR A 140 -11.19 -1.52 8.26
N ILE A 141 -11.74 -1.05 7.15
CA ILE A 141 -13.12 -1.24 6.73
C ILE A 141 -13.24 -2.46 5.82
N CYS A 142 -14.33 -3.19 5.92
CA CYS A 142 -14.69 -4.29 5.01
C CYS A 142 -15.29 -3.73 3.72
N TYR A 143 -14.47 -3.21 2.81
CA TYR A 143 -14.94 -2.66 1.56
C TYR A 143 -15.55 -3.74 0.67
N GLU A 144 -16.81 -3.56 0.28
CA GLU A 144 -17.54 -4.54 -0.54
C GLU A 144 -17.04 -4.56 -1.99
N LEU A 145 -16.71 -3.40 -2.55
CA LEU A 145 -16.40 -3.19 -3.96
C LEU A 145 -14.95 -2.75 -4.22
N GLY A 146 -14.07 -2.85 -3.21
CA GLY A 146 -12.70 -2.40 -3.30
C GLY A 146 -12.55 -0.93 -3.67
N ILE A 147 -11.48 -0.57 -4.39
CA ILE A 147 -11.35 0.76 -4.99
C ILE A 147 -12.07 0.80 -6.35
N PHE A 148 -11.66 0.00 -7.28
CA PHE A 148 -12.30 -0.33 -8.56
C PHE A 148 -11.47 -1.38 -9.30
N LYS A 149 -12.11 -2.08 -10.22
CA LYS A 149 -11.47 -2.87 -11.26
C LYS A 149 -11.25 -1.97 -12.47
N GLN A 150 -10.01 -1.88 -12.95
CA GLN A 150 -9.68 -1.07 -14.12
C GLN A 150 -9.98 -1.84 -15.41
N LYS A 151 -10.68 -1.19 -16.33
CA LYS A 151 -10.81 -1.57 -17.73
C LYS A 151 -10.20 -0.50 -18.62
N ILE A 152 -9.62 -0.92 -19.74
CA ILE A 152 -9.17 -0.01 -20.78
C ILE A 152 -10.14 -0.13 -21.95
N VAL A 153 -10.83 0.95 -22.23
CA VAL A 153 -11.81 1.06 -23.35
C VAL A 153 -11.40 2.24 -24.21
N ASP A 154 -11.16 2.01 -25.48
CA ASP A 154 -10.65 3.03 -26.41
C ASP A 154 -9.42 3.79 -25.89
N GLY A 155 -8.48 3.03 -25.30
CA GLY A 155 -7.27 3.54 -24.68
C GLY A 155 -7.45 4.24 -23.31
N LYS A 156 -8.69 4.42 -22.84
CA LYS A 156 -9.02 5.14 -21.60
C LYS A 156 -9.26 4.20 -20.43
N GLN A 157 -8.88 4.64 -19.24
CA GLN A 157 -9.27 3.96 -18.02
C GLN A 157 -10.78 4.15 -17.77
N VAL A 158 -11.46 3.03 -17.54
CA VAL A 158 -12.84 2.96 -17.07
C VAL A 158 -12.85 2.18 -15.76
N GLU A 159 -13.50 2.72 -14.75
CA GLU A 159 -13.63 2.13 -13.42
C GLU A 159 -14.88 1.26 -13.34
N GLN A 160 -14.71 0.03 -12.87
CA GLN A 160 -15.80 -0.92 -12.61
C GLN A 160 -15.76 -1.37 -11.16
N ALA A 161 -16.90 -1.77 -10.61
CA ALA A 161 -16.97 -2.34 -9.27
C ALA A 161 -16.10 -3.61 -9.16
N ASP A 162 -15.27 -3.69 -8.13
CA ASP A 162 -14.47 -4.87 -7.82
C ASP A 162 -15.18 -5.76 -6.80
N ASN A 163 -16.13 -6.56 -7.27
CA ASN A 163 -16.92 -7.46 -6.43
C ASN A 163 -16.10 -8.71 -6.03
N TRP A 164 -15.09 -8.51 -5.20
CA TRP A 164 -14.17 -9.57 -4.76
C TRP A 164 -14.83 -10.60 -3.82
N LEU A 165 -15.93 -10.22 -3.14
CA LEU A 165 -16.75 -11.11 -2.31
C LEU A 165 -17.79 -11.91 -3.11
N GLY A 166 -17.91 -11.69 -4.43
CA GLY A 166 -18.95 -12.28 -5.28
C GLY A 166 -18.91 -13.81 -5.37
N LEU A 167 -17.75 -14.44 -5.13
CA LEU A 167 -17.63 -15.90 -5.02
C LEU A 167 -18.04 -16.43 -3.63
N GLY A 168 -18.44 -15.56 -2.71
CA GLY A 168 -18.70 -15.86 -1.31
C GLY A 168 -17.45 -15.82 -0.47
N ASP A 169 -17.68 -15.56 0.78
CA ASP A 169 -16.64 -15.34 1.79
C ASP A 169 -16.13 -16.69 2.33
N ALA A 170 -14.83 -16.91 2.22
CA ALA A 170 -14.17 -18.09 2.79
C ALA A 170 -13.31 -17.78 4.02
N TRP A 171 -12.80 -16.53 4.11
CA TRP A 171 -11.80 -16.13 5.10
C TRP A 171 -12.34 -15.33 6.27
N LEU A 172 -13.45 -14.59 6.08
CA LEU A 172 -13.95 -13.67 7.08
C LEU A 172 -14.86 -14.39 8.09
N ILE A 173 -14.64 -14.12 9.37
CA ILE A 173 -15.40 -14.67 10.48
C ILE A 173 -16.20 -13.53 11.13
N PRO A 174 -17.52 -13.45 10.94
CA PRO A 174 -18.32 -12.40 11.57
C PRO A 174 -18.38 -12.59 13.10
N LYS A 175 -18.18 -11.50 13.84
CA LYS A 175 -18.24 -11.45 15.31
C LYS A 175 -19.39 -10.54 15.74
N VAL A 176 -20.60 -10.95 15.45
CA VAL A 176 -21.82 -10.12 15.64
C VAL A 176 -21.97 -9.65 17.09
N ASP A 177 -21.59 -10.49 18.06
CA ASP A 177 -21.66 -10.17 19.49
C ASP A 177 -20.65 -9.08 19.92
N GLU A 178 -19.71 -8.72 19.05
CA GLU A 178 -18.72 -7.67 19.27
C GLU A 178 -19.04 -6.39 18.48
N THR A 179 -20.29 -6.22 18.03
CA THR A 179 -20.74 -5.03 17.29
C THR A 179 -20.61 -3.77 18.14
N GLU A 180 -20.06 -2.71 17.54
CA GLU A 180 -19.93 -1.39 18.15
C GLU A 180 -20.87 -0.37 17.47
N GLU A 181 -21.31 0.63 18.23
CA GLU A 181 -22.14 1.73 17.72
C GLU A 181 -21.28 2.96 17.42
N VAL A 182 -21.38 3.49 16.20
CA VAL A 182 -20.72 4.74 15.80
C VAL A 182 -21.76 5.82 15.51
N ARG A 183 -21.58 7.00 16.08
CA ARG A 183 -22.56 8.08 16.05
C ARG A 183 -22.10 9.24 15.19
N PHE A 184 -23.00 9.75 14.35
CA PHE A 184 -22.74 10.86 13.44
C PHE A 184 -23.81 11.96 13.56
N GLY A 185 -23.40 13.21 13.38
CA GLY A 185 -24.31 14.36 13.40
C GLY A 185 -24.86 14.67 14.78
N GLY A 186 -26.04 15.27 14.84
CA GLY A 186 -26.67 15.70 16.09
C GLY A 186 -26.01 16.94 16.68
N LYS A 187 -26.10 17.08 18.00
CA LYS A 187 -25.50 18.20 18.76
C LYS A 187 -25.06 17.73 20.13
N VAL A 188 -24.19 18.50 20.77
CA VAL A 188 -23.80 18.32 22.18
C VAL A 188 -24.58 19.29 23.04
N VAL A 189 -25.14 18.79 24.15
CA VAL A 189 -25.76 19.57 25.20
C VAL A 189 -24.89 19.50 26.46
N ASP A 190 -24.45 20.64 26.95
CA ASP A 190 -23.60 20.73 28.13
C ASP A 190 -24.44 20.73 29.40
N HIS A 191 -24.12 19.84 30.33
CA HIS A 191 -24.74 19.73 31.64
C HIS A 191 -23.70 19.96 32.73
N TRP A 192 -23.76 21.08 33.40
CA TRP A 192 -22.81 21.46 34.46
C TRP A 192 -23.32 21.03 35.83
N ASP A 193 -22.52 20.28 36.59
CA ASP A 193 -22.84 19.90 37.96
C ASP A 193 -22.52 21.03 38.92
N GLU A 194 -22.90 20.84 40.21
CA GLU A 194 -22.67 21.84 41.30
C GLU A 194 -21.17 22.11 41.55
N ARG A 195 -20.28 21.25 41.09
CA ARG A 195 -18.82 21.40 41.20
C ARG A 195 -18.20 22.09 39.97
N GLY A 196 -19.04 22.47 39.00
CA GLY A 196 -18.59 23.08 37.75
C GLY A 196 -17.94 22.07 36.78
N ILE A 197 -18.24 20.80 36.91
CA ILE A 197 -17.80 19.76 35.97
C ILE A 197 -18.87 19.63 34.88
N ASN A 198 -18.44 19.71 33.63
CA ASN A 198 -19.32 19.51 32.48
C ASN A 198 -19.51 18.01 32.19
N HIS A 199 -20.75 17.61 32.00
CA HIS A 199 -21.18 16.27 31.56
C HIS A 199 -21.86 16.39 30.19
N PRO A 200 -21.09 16.45 29.10
CA PRO A 200 -21.64 16.67 27.78
C PRO A 200 -22.48 15.47 27.32
N GLU A 201 -23.69 15.75 26.82
CA GLU A 201 -24.60 14.75 26.27
C GLU A 201 -24.70 14.92 24.75
N HIS A 202 -24.40 13.87 23.99
CA HIS A 202 -24.55 13.84 22.54
C HIS A 202 -25.98 13.40 22.20
N VAL A 203 -26.77 14.27 21.57
CA VAL A 203 -28.19 14.05 21.26
C VAL A 203 -28.51 14.25 19.79
N GLY A 204 -29.56 13.60 19.30
CA GLY A 204 -30.05 13.77 17.93
C GLY A 204 -29.12 13.23 16.84
N TYR A 205 -28.26 12.30 17.18
CA TYR A 205 -27.31 11.66 16.27
C TYR A 205 -27.97 10.53 15.47
N THR A 206 -27.29 10.15 14.37
CA THR A 206 -27.57 8.92 13.61
C THR A 206 -26.55 7.86 14.01
N THR A 207 -27.02 6.64 14.26
CA THR A 207 -26.14 5.49 14.61
C THR A 207 -25.89 4.62 13.40
N VAL A 208 -24.64 4.18 13.23
CA VAL A 208 -24.22 3.12 12.31
C VAL A 208 -23.61 1.99 13.14
N LEU A 209 -24.05 0.76 12.88
CA LEU A 209 -23.48 -0.44 13.51
C LEU A 209 -22.20 -0.82 12.78
N ALA A 210 -21.12 -0.97 13.52
CA ALA A 210 -19.86 -1.51 13.05
C ALA A 210 -19.77 -2.98 13.47
N ILE A 211 -19.94 -3.89 12.50
CA ILE A 211 -19.92 -5.34 12.72
C ILE A 211 -18.54 -5.86 12.34
N PRO A 212 -17.76 -6.42 13.28
CA PRO A 212 -16.42 -6.90 12.95
C PRO A 212 -16.48 -8.22 12.18
N ARG A 213 -15.65 -8.32 11.14
CA ARG A 213 -15.35 -9.54 10.39
C ARG A 213 -13.86 -9.77 10.50
N ASP A 214 -13.48 -10.82 11.20
CA ASP A 214 -12.08 -11.12 11.46
C ASP A 214 -11.51 -12.02 10.37
N MET A 215 -10.33 -11.66 9.86
CA MET A 215 -9.51 -12.45 8.97
C MET A 215 -8.24 -12.85 9.72
N GLU A 216 -8.02 -14.13 9.87
CA GLU A 216 -6.85 -14.66 10.57
C GLU A 216 -5.61 -14.61 9.68
N ILE A 217 -4.47 -14.33 10.29
CA ILE A 217 -3.19 -14.15 9.62
C ILE A 217 -2.18 -15.14 10.20
N ALA A 218 -1.81 -16.14 9.41
CA ALA A 218 -0.80 -17.13 9.79
C ALA A 218 0.62 -16.53 9.71
N GLY A 219 1.46 -16.82 10.70
CA GLY A 219 2.88 -16.54 10.64
C GLY A 219 3.67 -17.69 9.99
N TYR A 220 4.87 -17.39 9.48
CA TYR A 220 5.73 -18.38 8.86
C TYR A 220 6.39 -19.30 9.90
N LYS A 221 6.11 -20.61 9.79
CA LYS A 221 6.65 -21.65 10.70
C LYS A 221 6.43 -21.34 12.20
N THR A 222 5.28 -20.77 12.52
CA THR A 222 4.85 -20.54 13.91
C THR A 222 3.36 -20.85 14.06
N ARG A 223 2.93 -21.14 15.30
CA ARG A 223 1.51 -21.25 15.63
C ARG A 223 0.90 -19.89 16.01
N HIS A 224 1.74 -18.87 16.20
CA HIS A 224 1.23 -17.53 16.46
C HIS A 224 0.39 -17.04 15.29
N THR A 225 -0.83 -16.59 15.58
CA THR A 225 -1.79 -16.14 14.59
C THR A 225 -2.38 -14.80 15.03
N ASN A 226 -2.20 -13.78 14.23
CA ASN A 226 -2.78 -12.46 14.43
C ASN A 226 -4.10 -12.31 13.66
N THR A 227 -4.74 -11.17 13.83
CA THR A 227 -6.05 -10.87 13.24
C THR A 227 -5.99 -9.58 12.42
N LEU A 228 -6.63 -9.58 11.26
CA LEU A 228 -7.06 -8.38 10.55
C LEU A 228 -8.57 -8.22 10.77
N ARG A 229 -8.97 -7.22 11.56
CA ARG A 229 -10.37 -6.91 11.86
C ARG A 229 -10.92 -5.90 10.87
N LEU A 230 -11.95 -6.31 10.16
CA LEU A 230 -12.62 -5.53 9.13
C LEU A 230 -14.01 -5.09 9.62
N TRP A 231 -14.28 -3.80 9.61
CA TRP A 231 -15.55 -3.25 10.05
C TRP A 231 -16.55 -3.15 8.90
N ASP A 232 -17.65 -3.92 8.97
CA ASP A 232 -18.79 -3.82 8.08
C ASP A 232 -19.83 -2.85 8.67
N ALA A 233 -20.43 -2.01 7.84
CA ALA A 233 -21.35 -0.96 8.24
C ALA A 233 -22.81 -1.38 7.99
N LYS A 234 -23.65 -1.31 9.03
CA LYS A 234 -25.08 -1.63 8.96
C LYS A 234 -25.92 -0.57 9.67
N SER A 235 -27.18 -0.44 9.24
CA SER A 235 -28.16 0.39 9.95
C SER A 235 -28.75 -0.38 11.14
N PRO A 236 -28.90 0.25 12.33
CA PRO A 236 -29.68 -0.31 13.42
C PRO A 236 -31.19 -0.25 13.16
N VAL A 237 -31.63 0.60 12.24
CA VAL A 237 -33.03 0.80 11.93
C VAL A 237 -33.53 -0.33 11.03
N PRO A 238 -34.57 -1.09 11.43
CA PRO A 238 -35.11 -2.14 10.60
C PRO A 238 -35.79 -1.56 9.34
N VAL A 239 -35.89 -2.40 8.32
CA VAL A 239 -36.63 -2.06 7.11
C VAL A 239 -38.10 -1.79 7.43
N ASP A 240 -38.61 -0.63 7.02
CA ASP A 240 -40.03 -0.32 7.22
C ASP A 240 -40.89 -1.05 6.16
N MET A 241 -41.46 -2.14 6.57
CA MET A 241 -42.32 -2.99 5.72
C MET A 241 -43.57 -2.27 5.19
N SER A 242 -43.98 -1.14 5.80
CA SER A 242 -45.11 -0.35 5.29
C SER A 242 -44.80 0.27 3.93
N TYR A 243 -43.55 0.62 3.66
CA TYR A 243 -43.15 1.08 2.33
C TYR A 243 -43.24 -0.03 1.27
N TYR A 244 -42.89 -1.27 1.62
CA TYR A 244 -43.09 -2.42 0.73
C TYR A 244 -44.55 -2.58 0.36
N SER A 245 -45.43 -2.47 1.34
CA SER A 245 -46.89 -2.59 1.11
C SER A 245 -47.43 -1.51 0.18
N ARG A 246 -46.79 -0.36 0.08
CA ARG A 246 -47.16 0.74 -0.81
C ARG A 246 -46.40 0.73 -2.13
N GLY A 247 -45.47 -0.22 -2.39
CA GLY A 247 -44.65 -0.26 -3.59
C GLY A 247 -43.49 0.75 -3.58
N GLU A 248 -43.19 1.36 -2.44
CA GLU A 248 -42.13 2.37 -2.29
C GLU A 248 -40.79 1.70 -1.88
N TYR A 249 -40.33 0.72 -2.66
CA TYR A 249 -39.21 -0.16 -2.33
C TYR A 249 -37.89 0.55 -2.04
N LEU A 250 -37.57 1.62 -2.78
CA LEU A 250 -36.33 2.39 -2.56
C LEU A 250 -36.35 3.11 -1.21
N LYS A 251 -37.48 3.69 -0.83
CA LYS A 251 -37.63 4.32 0.49
C LYS A 251 -37.50 3.33 1.63
N ALA A 252 -38.00 2.12 1.42
CA ALA A 252 -37.92 1.05 2.43
C ALA A 252 -36.46 0.71 2.81
N VAL A 253 -35.49 0.84 1.89
CA VAL A 253 -34.09 0.47 2.10
C VAL A 253 -33.14 1.67 2.19
N GLU A 254 -33.67 2.90 2.15
CA GLU A 254 -32.85 4.13 2.09
C GLU A 254 -31.89 4.25 3.29
N GLN A 255 -32.41 4.01 4.51
CA GLN A 255 -31.58 4.12 5.71
C GLN A 255 -30.51 3.04 5.78
N GLN A 256 -30.79 1.82 5.29
CA GLN A 256 -29.81 0.75 5.17
C GLN A 256 -28.71 1.16 4.19
N ALA A 257 -29.09 1.65 3.02
CA ALA A 257 -28.16 2.10 1.99
C ALA A 257 -27.25 3.25 2.48
N MET A 258 -27.83 4.21 3.23
CA MET A 258 -27.09 5.33 3.81
C MET A 258 -26.05 4.91 4.85
N ALA A 259 -26.28 3.85 5.60
CA ALA A 259 -25.31 3.28 6.52
C ALA A 259 -24.25 2.46 5.76
N GLU A 260 -24.69 1.59 4.85
CA GLU A 260 -23.84 0.65 4.14
C GLU A 260 -22.85 1.34 3.17
N VAL A 261 -23.18 2.54 2.66
CA VAL A 261 -22.30 3.28 1.74
C VAL A 261 -20.91 3.53 2.34
N ILE A 262 -20.79 3.59 3.68
CA ILE A 262 -19.51 3.76 4.38
C ILE A 262 -18.53 2.63 4.06
N ALA A 263 -19.02 1.39 3.92
CA ALA A 263 -18.22 0.21 3.65
C ALA A 263 -18.29 -0.26 2.18
N LYS A 264 -18.73 0.58 1.22
CA LYS A 264 -18.84 0.16 -0.18
C LYS A 264 -17.53 0.29 -0.93
N VAL A 265 -16.91 1.47 -0.95
CA VAL A 265 -15.80 1.80 -1.85
C VAL A 265 -14.65 2.44 -1.07
N LEU A 266 -13.44 1.96 -1.31
CA LEU A 266 -12.20 2.57 -0.82
C LEU A 266 -11.89 3.83 -1.66
N TYR A 267 -11.54 4.93 -1.00
CA TYR A 267 -11.19 6.21 -1.62
C TYR A 267 -12.27 6.74 -2.60
N PRO A 268 -13.48 7.01 -2.12
CA PRO A 268 -14.47 7.73 -2.96
C PRO A 268 -13.90 9.08 -3.41
N ASP A 269 -14.34 9.54 -4.58
CA ASP A 269 -13.92 10.85 -5.13
C ASP A 269 -14.33 11.98 -4.16
N ASP A 270 -13.37 12.78 -3.72
CA ASP A 270 -13.53 13.87 -2.74
C ASP A 270 -13.39 15.26 -3.35
N ASN A 271 -13.54 15.40 -4.65
CA ASN A 271 -13.61 16.69 -5.33
C ASN A 271 -14.90 17.49 -5.01
N HIS A 272 -15.87 16.87 -4.35
CA HIS A 272 -17.15 17.47 -3.94
C HIS A 272 -17.43 17.20 -2.45
N TYR A 273 -18.39 17.94 -1.89
CA TYR A 273 -18.72 17.91 -0.46
C TYR A 273 -19.16 16.53 0.03
N GLU A 274 -20.00 15.85 -0.72
CA GLU A 274 -20.52 14.52 -0.38
C GLU A 274 -19.39 13.48 -0.28
N GLY A 275 -18.43 13.53 -1.20
CA GLY A 275 -17.27 12.65 -1.18
C GLY A 275 -16.34 12.93 0.00
N LYS A 276 -16.10 14.22 0.32
CA LYS A 276 -15.35 14.60 1.53
C LYS A 276 -16.05 14.12 2.79
N SER A 277 -17.38 14.30 2.85
CA SER A 277 -18.20 13.84 3.98
C SER A 277 -18.12 12.33 4.14
N LEU A 278 -18.21 11.57 3.05
CA LEU A 278 -18.12 10.12 3.08
C LEU A 278 -16.72 9.65 3.54
N ARG A 279 -15.65 10.25 3.04
CA ARG A 279 -14.29 9.93 3.49
C ARG A 279 -14.08 10.19 4.97
N LEU A 280 -14.57 11.30 5.49
CA LEU A 280 -14.50 11.60 6.92
C LEU A 280 -15.32 10.61 7.75
N LYS A 281 -16.52 10.23 7.26
CA LYS A 281 -17.33 9.16 7.87
C LYS A 281 -16.58 7.84 7.92
N GLN A 282 -15.94 7.43 6.84
CA GLN A 282 -15.12 6.21 6.78
C GLN A 282 -14.02 6.23 7.84
N GLN A 283 -13.27 7.32 7.93
CA GLN A 283 -12.18 7.45 8.90
C GLN A 283 -12.67 7.37 10.33
N TYR A 284 -13.70 8.12 10.69
CA TYR A 284 -14.25 8.07 12.05
C TYR A 284 -14.93 6.75 12.36
N PHE A 285 -15.64 6.16 11.41
CA PHE A 285 -16.32 4.88 11.56
C PHE A 285 -15.38 3.77 12.03
N PHE A 286 -14.30 3.51 11.29
CA PHE A 286 -13.41 2.43 11.68
C PHE A 286 -12.55 2.77 12.89
N VAL A 287 -12.18 4.04 13.09
CA VAL A 287 -11.44 4.49 14.25
C VAL A 287 -12.27 4.33 15.52
N SER A 288 -13.52 4.82 15.54
CA SER A 288 -14.38 4.76 16.72
C SER A 288 -14.70 3.31 17.09
N ALA A 289 -15.08 2.47 16.12
CA ALA A 289 -15.32 1.05 16.35
C ALA A 289 -14.07 0.34 16.91
N THR A 290 -12.90 0.65 16.36
CA THR A 290 -11.62 0.06 16.81
C THR A 290 -11.29 0.45 18.25
N VAL A 291 -11.36 1.74 18.57
CA VAL A 291 -11.03 2.23 19.93
C VAL A 291 -11.99 1.65 20.96
N GLN A 292 -13.29 1.62 20.66
CA GLN A 292 -14.30 1.01 21.54
C GLN A 292 -13.99 -0.47 21.79
N SER A 293 -13.67 -1.23 20.76
CA SER A 293 -13.31 -2.65 20.85
C SER A 293 -12.08 -2.88 21.72
N ILE A 294 -10.99 -2.11 21.53
CA ILE A 294 -9.76 -2.22 22.31
C ILE A 294 -10.04 -1.88 23.79
N VAL A 295 -10.75 -0.79 24.04
CA VAL A 295 -11.10 -0.36 25.40
C VAL A 295 -11.96 -1.41 26.11
N ARG A 296 -12.96 -1.98 25.43
CA ARG A 296 -13.82 -3.04 25.97
C ARG A 296 -13.00 -4.27 26.38
N GLN A 297 -12.10 -4.73 25.52
CA GLN A 297 -11.23 -5.88 25.81
C GLN A 297 -10.29 -5.58 26.99
N HIS A 298 -9.64 -4.40 26.96
CA HIS A 298 -8.75 -3.99 28.06
C HIS A 298 -9.49 -3.93 29.40
N ARG A 299 -10.69 -3.33 29.41
CA ARG A 299 -11.50 -3.22 30.61
C ARG A 299 -11.93 -4.58 31.18
N ALA A 300 -12.27 -5.52 30.29
CA ALA A 300 -12.59 -6.88 30.68
C ALA A 300 -11.40 -7.61 31.35
N GLN A 301 -10.19 -7.33 30.90
CA GLN A 301 -8.97 -7.95 31.40
C GLN A 301 -8.44 -7.30 32.67
N TYR A 302 -8.41 -5.95 32.73
CA TYR A 302 -7.69 -5.19 33.75
C TYR A 302 -8.61 -4.43 34.71
N GLY A 303 -9.89 -4.23 34.39
CA GLY A 303 -10.86 -3.51 35.21
C GLY A 303 -10.65 -1.98 35.29
N THR A 304 -9.58 -1.46 34.68
CA THR A 304 -9.21 -0.02 34.71
C THR A 304 -8.56 0.36 33.39
N LEU A 305 -8.60 1.65 33.02
CA LEU A 305 -7.83 2.15 31.85
C LEU A 305 -6.56 2.91 32.26
N ARG A 306 -6.18 2.96 33.54
CA ARG A 306 -5.00 3.71 33.99
C ARG A 306 -3.70 3.18 33.38
N ASN A 307 -3.61 1.87 33.18
CA ASN A 307 -2.45 1.19 32.58
C ASN A 307 -2.63 0.89 31.07
N PHE A 308 -3.58 1.56 30.40
CA PHE A 308 -3.90 1.32 29.00
C PHE A 308 -2.68 1.48 28.09
N HIS A 309 -1.94 2.58 28.27
CA HIS A 309 -0.74 2.88 27.51
C HIS A 309 0.45 1.94 27.76
N GLU A 310 0.44 1.20 28.88
CA GLU A 310 1.44 0.16 29.16
C GLU A 310 1.17 -1.14 28.40
N LYS A 311 -0.10 -1.38 28.06
CA LYS A 311 -0.60 -2.62 27.44
C LYS A 311 -0.90 -2.50 25.96
N HIS A 312 -1.08 -1.28 25.45
CA HIS A 312 -1.44 -1.05 24.07
C HIS A 312 -0.58 0.01 23.39
N VAL A 313 -0.26 -0.22 22.12
CA VAL A 313 0.27 0.75 21.19
C VAL A 313 -0.69 0.84 20.02
N ILE A 314 -1.11 2.05 19.67
CA ILE A 314 -1.92 2.31 18.48
C ILE A 314 -1.03 3.01 17.44
N GLN A 315 -0.72 2.28 16.37
CA GLN A 315 0.07 2.81 15.25
C GLN A 315 -0.85 3.42 14.19
N ILE A 316 -0.69 4.70 13.98
CA ILE A 316 -1.41 5.51 12.98
C ILE A 316 -0.66 5.43 11.66
N ASN A 317 -1.19 4.67 10.68
CA ASN A 317 -0.58 4.51 9.36
C ASN A 317 -1.10 5.58 8.41
N ASP A 318 -0.28 6.60 8.14
CA ASP A 318 -0.65 7.88 7.55
C ASP A 318 -1.65 8.67 8.44
N THR A 319 -2.19 9.78 7.97
CA THR A 319 -3.11 10.62 8.77
C THR A 319 -4.56 10.13 8.78
N HIS A 320 -4.89 9.08 8.02
CA HIS A 320 -6.25 8.58 7.89
C HIS A 320 -6.90 8.18 9.23
N PRO A 321 -6.20 7.51 10.18
CA PRO A 321 -6.78 7.17 11.47
C PRO A 321 -6.50 8.20 12.58
N THR A 322 -6.10 9.42 12.28
CA THR A 322 -5.72 10.44 13.29
C THR A 322 -6.82 10.73 14.31
N LEU A 323 -8.10 10.55 13.93
CA LEU A 323 -9.22 10.75 14.85
C LEU A 323 -9.22 9.78 16.05
N VAL A 324 -8.32 8.78 16.07
CA VAL A 324 -8.10 7.95 17.27
C VAL A 324 -7.73 8.79 18.48
N ILE A 325 -7.03 9.91 18.27
CA ILE A 325 -6.59 10.82 19.34
C ILE A 325 -7.80 11.43 20.07
N PRO A 326 -8.69 12.19 19.41
CA PRO A 326 -9.85 12.74 20.10
C PRO A 326 -10.90 11.69 20.47
N GLU A 327 -10.98 10.54 19.77
CA GLU A 327 -11.92 9.48 20.10
C GLU A 327 -11.53 8.77 21.41
N LEU A 328 -10.26 8.44 21.59
CA LEU A 328 -9.79 7.88 22.86
C LEU A 328 -9.95 8.88 24.01
N MET A 329 -9.69 10.19 23.76
CA MET A 329 -10.01 11.24 24.72
C MET A 329 -11.49 11.24 25.07
N ARG A 330 -12.40 11.15 24.09
CA ARG A 330 -13.84 11.13 24.33
C ARG A 330 -14.24 9.98 25.26
N ILE A 331 -13.74 8.79 25.00
CA ILE A 331 -14.06 7.62 25.83
C ILE A 331 -13.54 7.81 27.26
N LEU A 332 -12.30 8.25 27.42
CA LEU A 332 -11.71 8.47 28.72
C LEU A 332 -12.43 9.57 29.52
N LEU A 333 -12.82 10.66 28.85
CA LEU A 333 -13.51 11.79 29.49
C LEU A 333 -14.99 11.49 29.78
N ASP A 334 -15.73 11.12 28.73
CA ASP A 334 -17.20 11.11 28.75
C ASP A 334 -17.77 9.77 29.25
N VAL A 335 -17.07 8.65 29.02
CA VAL A 335 -17.52 7.31 29.39
C VAL A 335 -16.88 6.88 30.73
N GLU A 336 -15.57 7.10 30.88
CA GLU A 336 -14.80 6.64 32.03
C GLU A 336 -14.64 7.71 33.13
N GLY A 337 -14.95 8.97 32.85
CA GLY A 337 -14.90 10.06 33.82
C GLY A 337 -13.50 10.47 34.29
N TYR A 338 -12.47 10.24 33.49
CA TYR A 338 -11.10 10.67 33.79
C TYR A 338 -10.98 12.19 33.70
N SER A 339 -10.04 12.76 34.45
CA SER A 339 -9.64 14.15 34.26
C SER A 339 -8.99 14.33 32.87
N TRP A 340 -9.03 15.56 32.35
CA TRP A 340 -8.34 15.89 31.08
C TRP A 340 -6.87 15.47 31.09
N ASN A 341 -6.18 15.76 32.18
CA ASN A 341 -4.74 15.50 32.28
C ASN A 341 -4.44 14.01 32.34
N ASP A 342 -5.23 13.21 33.05
CA ASP A 342 -5.08 11.77 33.11
C ASP A 342 -5.38 11.15 31.72
N ALA A 343 -6.48 11.57 31.08
CA ALA A 343 -6.84 11.13 29.74
C ALA A 343 -5.77 11.48 28.72
N TRP A 344 -5.28 12.73 28.72
CA TRP A 344 -4.24 13.17 27.80
C TRP A 344 -2.93 12.43 27.99
N ASN A 345 -2.54 12.16 29.23
CA ASN A 345 -1.37 11.34 29.53
C ASN A 345 -1.48 9.92 28.94
N ILE A 346 -2.65 9.27 29.08
CA ILE A 346 -2.89 7.94 28.49
C ILE A 346 -2.79 8.01 26.97
N VAL A 347 -3.48 8.95 26.34
CA VAL A 347 -3.50 9.08 24.86
C VAL A 347 -2.09 9.31 24.31
N THR A 348 -1.36 10.28 24.88
CA THR A 348 -0.04 10.65 24.38
C THR A 348 1.06 9.61 24.61
N HIS A 349 0.81 8.59 25.42
CA HIS A 349 1.71 7.44 25.60
C HIS A 349 1.23 6.17 24.87
N THR A 350 0.07 6.25 24.20
CA THR A 350 -0.51 5.11 23.46
C THR A 350 -0.30 5.22 21.95
N VAL A 351 -0.34 6.45 21.39
CA VAL A 351 -0.38 6.65 19.93
C VAL A 351 0.99 6.97 19.34
N ALA A 352 1.29 6.34 18.19
CA ALA A 352 2.46 6.61 17.37
C ALA A 352 2.04 6.81 15.91
N TYR A 353 2.77 7.62 15.14
CA TYR A 353 2.40 8.04 13.81
C TYR A 353 3.50 7.79 12.79
N THR A 354 3.14 7.17 11.67
CA THR A 354 4.00 7.05 10.49
C THR A 354 3.49 7.97 9.39
N ASN A 355 4.34 8.90 8.93
CA ASN A 355 4.07 9.72 7.76
C ASN A 355 4.54 8.99 6.49
N HIS A 356 3.75 9.07 5.40
CA HIS A 356 4.03 8.38 4.14
C HIS A 356 4.22 9.32 2.94
N THR A 357 4.25 10.63 3.16
CA THR A 357 4.35 11.59 2.07
C THR A 357 5.24 12.78 2.39
N VAL A 358 5.85 13.34 1.36
CA VAL A 358 6.57 14.62 1.41
C VAL A 358 5.85 15.72 0.61
N LEU A 359 4.74 15.38 -0.06
CA LEU A 359 3.94 16.35 -0.82
C LEU A 359 3.07 17.17 0.13
N ALA A 360 3.26 18.48 0.17
CA ALA A 360 2.48 19.36 1.03
C ALA A 360 0.97 19.28 0.75
N GLU A 361 0.59 19.09 -0.52
CA GLU A 361 -0.79 18.94 -0.97
C GLU A 361 -1.44 17.61 -0.53
N ALA A 362 -0.64 16.60 -0.21
CA ALA A 362 -1.11 15.30 0.26
C ALA A 362 -1.24 15.21 1.79
N LEU A 363 -0.79 16.23 2.53
CA LEU A 363 -1.06 16.36 3.96
C LEU A 363 -2.53 16.69 4.18
N GLU A 364 -3.23 15.78 4.85
CA GLU A 364 -4.68 15.83 4.99
C GLU A 364 -5.17 17.01 5.82
N ARG A 365 -6.15 17.71 5.29
CA ARG A 365 -6.84 18.84 5.92
C ARG A 365 -8.33 18.68 5.76
N TRP A 366 -9.07 19.01 6.81
CA TRP A 366 -10.52 18.96 6.81
C TRP A 366 -11.11 20.33 7.07
N PRO A 367 -12.14 20.75 6.30
CA PRO A 367 -12.89 21.95 6.64
C PRO A 367 -13.48 21.85 8.06
N GLN A 368 -13.24 22.84 8.89
CA GLN A 368 -13.74 22.91 10.26
C GLN A 368 -15.24 22.61 10.35
N GLY A 369 -16.05 23.26 9.50
CA GLY A 369 -17.51 23.08 9.51
C GLY A 369 -17.96 21.64 9.17
N LEU A 370 -17.17 20.88 8.40
CA LEU A 370 -17.47 19.49 8.13
C LEU A 370 -17.32 18.62 9.38
N ILE A 371 -16.22 18.80 10.14
CA ILE A 371 -16.01 18.05 11.38
C ILE A 371 -17.04 18.48 12.43
N GLU A 372 -17.30 19.78 12.58
CA GLU A 372 -18.26 20.32 13.55
C GLU A 372 -19.65 19.76 13.35
N ASN A 373 -20.13 19.71 12.10
CA ASN A 373 -21.47 19.21 11.78
C ASN A 373 -21.56 17.69 11.88
N LEU A 374 -20.53 16.97 11.43
CA LEU A 374 -20.56 15.51 11.40
C LEU A 374 -20.21 14.87 12.73
N LEU A 375 -19.30 15.47 13.50
CA LEU A 375 -18.71 14.92 14.72
C LEU A 375 -18.66 15.98 15.85
N PRO A 376 -19.81 16.50 16.31
CA PRO A 376 -19.85 17.67 17.18
C PRO A 376 -19.11 17.49 18.51
N ARG A 377 -19.12 16.29 19.12
CA ARG A 377 -18.37 16.06 20.36
C ARG A 377 -16.87 15.96 20.11
N ILE A 378 -16.46 15.30 19.05
CA ILE A 378 -15.06 15.23 18.61
C ILE A 378 -14.53 16.62 18.31
N TRP A 379 -15.34 17.46 17.66
CA TRP A 379 -14.99 18.86 17.40
C TRP A 379 -14.72 19.67 18.68
N GLN A 380 -15.53 19.50 19.73
CA GLN A 380 -15.28 20.16 21.02
C GLN A 380 -13.93 19.74 21.63
N ILE A 381 -13.62 18.44 21.58
CA ILE A 381 -12.34 17.91 22.08
C ILE A 381 -11.17 18.40 21.24
N LEU A 382 -11.30 18.40 19.91
CA LEU A 382 -10.28 18.92 19.00
C LEU A 382 -9.98 20.41 19.27
N LYS A 383 -11.01 21.23 19.48
CA LYS A 383 -10.83 22.64 19.85
C LYS A 383 -10.01 22.81 21.13
N GLU A 384 -10.29 22.02 22.15
CA GLU A 384 -9.56 22.09 23.42
C GLU A 384 -8.11 21.60 23.27
N ILE A 385 -7.88 20.51 22.51
CA ILE A 385 -6.52 20.05 22.19
C ILE A 385 -5.76 21.17 21.46
N ALA A 386 -6.36 21.73 20.42
CA ALA A 386 -5.75 22.80 19.61
C ALA A 386 -5.43 24.04 20.45
N ALA A 387 -6.35 24.47 21.32
CA ALA A 387 -6.15 25.62 22.18
C ALA A 387 -5.01 25.41 23.20
N ARG A 388 -4.92 24.20 23.78
CA ARG A 388 -3.82 23.87 24.70
C ARG A 388 -2.48 23.78 23.94
N TYR A 389 -2.46 23.17 22.77
CA TYR A 389 -1.25 23.11 21.96
C TYR A 389 -0.80 24.49 21.52
N GLN A 390 -1.70 25.34 21.07
CA GLN A 390 -1.37 26.72 20.68
C GLN A 390 -0.71 27.49 21.82
N ARG A 391 -1.24 27.40 23.06
CA ARG A 391 -0.59 28.03 24.23
C ARG A 391 0.83 27.52 24.46
N THR A 392 1.05 26.21 24.27
CA THR A 392 2.39 25.61 24.38
C THR A 392 3.32 26.17 23.28
N LEU A 393 2.83 26.30 22.05
CA LEU A 393 3.59 26.88 20.95
C LEU A 393 3.95 28.35 21.18
N GLU A 394 2.98 29.17 21.63
CA GLU A 394 3.18 30.58 21.94
C GLU A 394 4.24 30.80 23.03
N GLN A 395 4.23 29.95 24.06
CA GLN A 395 5.24 29.95 25.12
C GLN A 395 6.62 29.55 24.59
N HIS A 396 6.70 28.49 23.85
CA HIS A 396 7.97 27.94 23.35
C HIS A 396 8.63 28.86 22.31
N PHE A 397 7.85 29.41 21.39
CA PHE A 397 8.35 30.30 20.33
C PHE A 397 8.28 31.80 20.70
N HIS A 398 8.04 32.11 21.97
CA HIS A 398 8.00 33.53 22.46
C HIS A 398 7.06 34.42 21.65
N GLY A 399 5.94 33.87 21.16
CA GLY A 399 4.92 34.58 20.40
C GLY A 399 5.22 34.76 18.90
N ASP A 400 6.20 34.07 18.36
CA ASP A 400 6.44 34.02 16.89
C ASP A 400 5.23 33.45 16.16
N GLN A 401 4.36 34.32 15.66
CA GLN A 401 3.10 33.96 15.03
C GLN A 401 3.30 33.16 13.73
N SER A 402 4.42 33.29 13.05
CA SER A 402 4.72 32.52 11.85
C SER A 402 4.87 31.04 12.20
N LYS A 403 5.65 30.70 13.22
CA LYS A 403 5.83 29.33 13.69
C LYS A 403 4.56 28.77 14.32
N VAL A 404 3.89 29.55 15.17
CA VAL A 404 2.63 29.16 15.80
C VAL A 404 1.58 28.81 14.73
N SER A 405 1.39 29.66 13.73
CA SER A 405 0.42 29.42 12.65
C SER A 405 0.77 28.21 11.80
N LYS A 406 2.05 27.96 11.53
CA LYS A 406 2.52 26.79 10.75
C LYS A 406 2.24 25.48 11.49
N MET A 407 2.39 25.46 12.80
CA MET A 407 2.23 24.27 13.64
C MET A 407 0.80 24.09 14.20
N ALA A 408 -0.04 25.12 14.15
CA ALA A 408 -1.41 25.06 14.67
C ALA A 408 -2.21 23.90 14.05
N ILE A 409 -2.98 23.20 14.91
CA ILE A 409 -3.87 22.12 14.50
C ILE A 409 -5.07 22.69 13.75
N ILE A 410 -5.66 23.78 14.25
CA ILE A 410 -6.77 24.49 13.62
C ILE A 410 -6.27 25.85 13.15
N TRP A 411 -6.37 26.13 11.85
CA TRP A 411 -5.95 27.39 11.27
C TRP A 411 -6.72 27.69 9.97
N ASN A 412 -7.13 28.94 9.79
CA ASN A 412 -7.86 29.42 8.61
C ASN A 412 -9.08 28.56 8.23
N GLY A 413 -9.83 28.08 9.22
CA GLY A 413 -11.03 27.27 8.99
C GLY A 413 -10.76 25.80 8.62
N GLU A 414 -9.53 25.35 8.72
CA GLU A 414 -9.13 23.96 8.45
C GLU A 414 -8.53 23.27 9.67
N VAL A 415 -8.74 21.97 9.79
CA VAL A 415 -8.09 21.09 10.76
C VAL A 415 -6.98 20.32 10.04
N ARG A 416 -5.74 20.47 10.54
CA ARG A 416 -4.54 19.86 9.97
C ARG A 416 -4.19 18.59 10.73
N MET A 417 -4.43 17.45 10.10
CA MET A 417 -4.36 16.14 10.75
C MET A 417 -2.92 15.76 11.11
N ALA A 418 -1.94 16.05 10.26
CA ALA A 418 -0.53 15.79 10.57
C ALA A 418 -0.05 16.59 11.79
N ASN A 419 -0.49 17.86 11.96
CA ASN A 419 -0.15 18.66 13.13
C ASN A 419 -0.77 18.08 14.42
N LEU A 420 -1.96 17.51 14.33
CA LEU A 420 -2.58 16.78 15.44
C LEU A 420 -1.77 15.54 15.84
N CYS A 421 -1.30 14.76 14.84
CA CYS A 421 -0.42 13.62 15.11
C CYS A 421 0.90 14.05 15.76
N VAL A 422 1.55 15.09 15.25
CA VAL A 422 2.80 15.63 15.82
C VAL A 422 2.56 16.16 17.24
N CYS A 423 1.40 16.75 17.52
CA CYS A 423 1.04 17.21 18.87
C CYS A 423 0.95 16.04 19.86
N ALA A 424 0.25 14.96 19.49
CA ALA A 424 -0.22 13.94 20.44
C ALA A 424 0.62 12.66 20.47
N CYS A 425 1.30 12.28 19.34
CA CYS A 425 2.02 11.02 19.27
C CYS A 425 3.37 11.09 20.02
N TYR A 426 3.75 10.01 20.72
CA TYR A 426 5.06 9.92 21.36
C TYR A 426 6.19 9.66 20.37
N ALA A 427 5.88 9.09 19.21
CA ALA A 427 6.81 8.86 18.11
C ALA A 427 6.19 9.23 16.77
N VAL A 428 6.99 9.86 15.91
CA VAL A 428 6.67 10.21 14.53
C VAL A 428 7.79 9.66 13.66
N ASN A 429 7.51 8.77 12.73
CA ASN A 429 8.56 8.23 11.88
C ASN A 429 8.33 8.48 10.40
N GLY A 430 9.45 8.68 9.69
CA GLY A 430 9.50 8.56 8.24
C GLY A 430 9.75 7.12 7.82
N VAL A 431 9.71 6.87 6.50
CA VAL A 431 9.70 5.53 5.89
C VAL A 431 10.92 5.24 5.01
N SER A 432 11.87 6.14 4.98
CA SER A 432 13.23 6.00 4.45
C SER A 432 14.15 7.01 5.12
N ALA A 433 15.47 6.81 5.03
CA ALA A 433 16.42 7.73 5.63
C ALA A 433 16.26 9.16 5.07
N LEU A 434 16.18 9.30 3.75
CA LEU A 434 15.98 10.61 3.10
C LEU A 434 14.64 11.25 3.53
N HIS A 435 13.56 10.47 3.54
CA HIS A 435 12.25 10.97 3.96
C HIS A 435 12.28 11.48 5.40
N SER A 436 12.89 10.73 6.30
CA SER A 436 13.01 11.11 7.71
C SER A 436 13.79 12.41 7.90
N GLU A 437 14.83 12.63 7.10
CA GLU A 437 15.56 13.90 7.11
C GLU A 437 14.70 15.04 6.53
N ILE A 438 13.97 14.83 5.45
CA ILE A 438 13.03 15.84 4.91
C ILE A 438 11.97 16.22 5.96
N LEU A 439 11.44 15.26 6.72
CA LEU A 439 10.51 15.55 7.80
C LEU A 439 11.13 16.45 8.88
N LYS A 440 12.37 16.20 9.26
CA LYS A 440 13.09 16.98 10.29
C LYS A 440 13.55 18.37 9.78
N GLN A 441 13.99 18.45 8.53
CA GLN A 441 14.58 19.67 7.99
C GLN A 441 13.57 20.62 7.36
N ASP A 442 12.44 20.13 6.89
CA ASP A 442 11.44 20.89 6.14
C ASP A 442 10.02 20.73 6.73
N VAL A 443 9.38 19.57 6.53
CA VAL A 443 7.94 19.39 6.77
C VAL A 443 7.53 19.67 8.22
N PHE A 444 8.27 19.15 9.19
CA PHE A 444 8.05 19.31 10.63
C PHE A 444 9.24 19.94 11.36
N HIS A 445 10.00 20.79 10.69
CA HIS A 445 11.22 21.38 11.23
C HIS A 445 11.00 22.05 12.62
N ASP A 446 9.99 22.89 12.74
CA ASP A 446 9.71 23.59 14.00
C ASP A 446 9.31 22.61 15.12
N ALA A 447 8.57 21.55 14.80
CA ALA A 447 8.23 20.50 15.75
C ALA A 447 9.44 19.66 16.16
N TYR A 448 10.32 19.36 15.20
CA TYR A 448 11.58 18.68 15.47
C TYR A 448 12.48 19.48 16.43
N THR A 449 12.54 20.82 16.29
CA THR A 449 13.31 21.66 17.20
C THR A 449 12.74 21.66 18.62
N MET A 450 11.42 21.44 18.79
CA MET A 450 10.78 21.32 20.10
C MET A 450 11.00 19.97 20.78
N ARG A 451 10.91 18.88 20.02
CA ARG A 451 10.95 17.49 20.52
C ARG A 451 11.72 16.59 19.55
N PRO A 452 13.06 16.74 19.45
CA PRO A 452 13.86 15.98 18.50
C PRO A 452 13.79 14.45 18.71
N GLU A 453 13.64 14.01 19.96
CA GLU A 453 13.54 12.58 20.33
C GLU A 453 12.29 11.90 19.79
N GLN A 454 11.23 12.66 19.47
CA GLN A 454 9.98 12.17 18.90
C GLN A 454 10.18 11.61 17.47
N PHE A 455 11.13 12.17 16.70
CA PHE A 455 11.30 11.88 15.29
C PHE A 455 12.25 10.70 15.06
N LYS A 456 11.73 9.67 14.44
CA LYS A 456 12.41 8.39 14.18
C LYS A 456 12.50 8.12 12.67
N ASN A 457 13.31 7.13 12.31
CA ASN A 457 13.28 6.51 10.98
C ASN A 457 13.03 5.02 11.11
N VAL A 458 12.08 4.50 10.34
CA VAL A 458 11.98 3.07 10.07
C VAL A 458 11.84 2.91 8.57
N THR A 459 12.92 2.55 7.92
CA THR A 459 12.92 2.30 6.47
C THR A 459 11.97 1.16 6.14
N ASN A 460 11.11 1.36 5.15
CA ASN A 460 10.16 0.36 4.71
C ASN A 460 10.83 -0.96 4.32
N GLY A 461 10.06 -2.01 4.35
CA GLY A 461 10.44 -3.34 3.89
C GLY A 461 9.24 -4.07 3.30
N VAL A 462 9.51 -5.18 2.63
CA VAL A 462 8.51 -6.04 2.01
C VAL A 462 8.63 -7.48 2.51
N ASP A 463 7.52 -8.19 2.53
CA ASP A 463 7.49 -9.62 2.88
C ASP A 463 8.27 -10.43 1.84
N HIS A 464 9.53 -10.75 2.15
CA HIS A 464 10.44 -11.48 1.28
C HIS A 464 10.02 -12.94 1.09
N ARG A 465 9.22 -13.52 2.00
CA ARG A 465 8.64 -14.85 1.83
C ARG A 465 7.66 -14.86 0.67
N ARG A 466 6.73 -13.90 0.61
CA ARG A 466 5.84 -13.74 -0.54
C ARG A 466 6.59 -13.26 -1.79
N TRP A 467 7.32 -12.14 -1.68
CA TRP A 467 7.86 -11.40 -2.84
C TRP A 467 9.16 -11.95 -3.42
N LEU A 468 9.75 -12.98 -2.79
CA LEU A 468 10.87 -13.75 -3.35
C LEU A 468 10.56 -15.24 -3.36
N SER A 469 10.46 -15.88 -2.20
CA SER A 469 10.40 -17.35 -2.10
C SER A 469 9.13 -17.93 -2.75
N GLN A 470 7.96 -17.41 -2.42
CA GLN A 470 6.68 -17.93 -2.91
C GLN A 470 6.49 -17.67 -4.41
N ILE A 471 6.75 -16.44 -4.87
CA ILE A 471 6.48 -16.06 -6.28
C ILE A 471 7.57 -16.51 -7.25
N ASN A 472 8.77 -16.83 -6.75
CA ASN A 472 9.93 -17.23 -7.57
C ASN A 472 10.61 -18.51 -7.02
N PRO A 473 9.91 -19.65 -6.99
CA PRO A 473 10.37 -20.86 -6.29
C PRO A 473 11.68 -21.42 -6.85
N LYS A 474 12.00 -21.19 -8.14
CA LYS A 474 13.28 -21.61 -8.71
C LYS A 474 14.43 -20.73 -8.21
N LEU A 475 14.20 -19.43 -8.04
CA LEU A 475 15.17 -18.54 -7.42
C LEU A 475 15.34 -18.86 -5.94
N ASP A 476 14.27 -19.14 -5.22
CA ASP A 476 14.30 -19.60 -3.84
C ASP A 476 15.16 -20.86 -3.67
N ALA A 477 14.99 -21.84 -4.57
CA ALA A 477 15.81 -23.05 -4.57
C ALA A 477 17.30 -22.76 -4.78
N LEU A 478 17.63 -21.88 -5.75
CA LEU A 478 19.03 -21.47 -5.99
C LEU A 478 19.62 -20.74 -4.79
N VAL A 479 18.86 -19.83 -4.16
CA VAL A 479 19.30 -19.12 -2.95
C VAL A 479 19.57 -20.11 -1.83
N LYS A 480 18.67 -21.07 -1.57
CA LYS A 480 18.85 -22.12 -0.55
C LYS A 480 20.07 -23.00 -0.81
N GLU A 481 20.30 -23.38 -2.06
CA GLU A 481 21.49 -24.13 -2.45
C GLU A 481 22.77 -23.34 -2.15
N CYS A 482 22.83 -22.08 -2.55
CA CYS A 482 24.02 -21.23 -2.36
C CYS A 482 24.26 -20.81 -0.91
N THR A 483 23.21 -20.63 -0.11
CA THR A 483 23.33 -20.18 1.29
C THR A 483 23.35 -21.34 2.30
N GLY A 484 23.11 -22.55 1.83
CA GLY A 484 23.13 -23.76 2.68
C GLY A 484 21.83 -24.04 3.42
N GLY A 485 20.71 -23.45 3.01
CA GLY A 485 19.40 -23.71 3.62
C GLY A 485 18.40 -22.55 3.48
N ASP A 486 17.31 -22.64 4.23
CA ASP A 486 16.20 -21.70 4.21
C ASP A 486 16.26 -20.62 5.31
N ASP A 487 17.43 -20.48 5.96
CA ASP A 487 17.62 -19.56 7.09
C ASP A 487 17.25 -18.10 6.74
N TYR A 488 17.50 -17.67 5.51
CA TYR A 488 17.18 -16.32 5.05
C TYR A 488 15.68 -15.99 5.14
N LEU A 489 14.80 -16.99 5.26
CA LEU A 489 13.35 -16.76 5.39
C LEU A 489 12.94 -16.26 6.79
N LEU A 490 13.80 -16.45 7.79
CA LEU A 490 13.65 -15.92 9.15
C LEU A 490 14.73 -14.88 9.50
N HIS A 491 15.92 -15.02 8.89
CA HIS A 491 17.07 -14.14 9.03
C HIS A 491 17.45 -13.57 7.66
N PRO A 492 16.71 -12.55 7.15
CA PRO A 492 16.85 -12.11 5.77
C PRO A 492 18.27 -11.65 5.39
N GLU A 493 19.09 -11.25 6.36
CA GLU A 493 20.49 -10.91 6.15
C GLU A 493 21.34 -12.09 5.65
N ALA A 494 20.93 -13.33 5.91
CA ALA A 494 21.64 -14.54 5.46
C ALA A 494 21.68 -14.68 3.93
N ILE A 495 20.75 -14.02 3.19
CA ILE A 495 20.75 -14.00 1.73
C ILE A 495 22.06 -13.42 1.16
N ARG A 496 22.76 -12.59 1.93
CA ARG A 496 24.06 -12.02 1.55
C ARG A 496 25.11 -13.08 1.24
N GLY A 497 24.94 -14.29 1.76
CA GLY A 497 25.79 -15.45 1.42
C GLY A 497 25.89 -15.73 -0.07
N LEU A 498 24.91 -15.29 -0.86
CA LEU A 498 24.88 -15.42 -2.33
C LEU A 498 26.03 -14.64 -3.01
N GLU A 499 26.54 -13.56 -2.43
CA GLU A 499 27.65 -12.76 -3.00
C GLU A 499 28.89 -13.59 -3.30
N LYS A 500 29.15 -14.68 -2.59
CA LYS A 500 30.30 -15.56 -2.79
C LYS A 500 30.31 -16.17 -4.20
N TYR A 501 29.16 -16.22 -4.85
CA TYR A 501 28.97 -16.87 -6.15
C TYR A 501 28.90 -15.87 -7.30
N LYS A 502 29.24 -14.59 -7.09
CA LYS A 502 29.17 -13.54 -8.12
C LYS A 502 29.97 -13.83 -9.39
N ASP A 503 31.06 -14.62 -9.27
CA ASP A 503 31.91 -15.02 -10.40
C ASP A 503 31.71 -16.49 -10.80
N ASP A 504 30.81 -17.22 -10.13
CA ASP A 504 30.53 -18.62 -10.44
C ASP A 504 29.63 -18.74 -11.69
N GLN A 505 30.22 -19.20 -12.78
CA GLN A 505 29.53 -19.31 -14.08
C GLN A 505 28.32 -20.25 -14.03
N SER A 506 28.34 -21.31 -13.20
CA SER A 506 27.21 -22.22 -13.06
C SER A 506 26.03 -21.52 -12.42
N VAL A 507 26.25 -20.79 -11.33
CA VAL A 507 25.21 -20.03 -10.61
C VAL A 507 24.66 -18.91 -11.51
N LEU A 508 25.51 -18.16 -12.20
CA LEU A 508 25.08 -17.09 -13.12
C LEU A 508 24.24 -17.66 -14.28
N SER A 509 24.61 -18.83 -14.82
CA SER A 509 23.82 -19.46 -15.90
C SER A 509 22.47 -19.98 -15.40
N GLN A 510 22.41 -20.50 -14.18
CA GLN A 510 21.13 -20.89 -13.55
C GLN A 510 20.23 -19.65 -13.34
N LEU A 511 20.80 -18.54 -12.83
CA LEU A 511 20.06 -17.30 -12.63
C LEU A 511 19.44 -16.79 -13.94
N GLU A 512 20.20 -16.81 -15.03
CA GLU A 512 19.71 -16.45 -16.36
C GLU A 512 18.61 -17.38 -16.84
N ALA A 513 18.76 -18.67 -16.66
CA ALA A 513 17.74 -19.66 -17.04
C ALA A 513 16.43 -19.46 -16.26
N ILE A 514 16.52 -19.17 -14.97
CA ILE A 514 15.37 -18.85 -14.12
C ILE A 514 14.64 -17.61 -14.65
N LYS A 515 15.37 -16.55 -14.99
CA LYS A 515 14.79 -15.33 -15.54
C LYS A 515 14.07 -15.60 -16.87
N LYS A 516 14.69 -16.32 -17.78
CA LYS A 516 14.08 -16.72 -19.06
C LYS A 516 12.79 -17.53 -18.87
N GLU A 517 12.77 -18.44 -17.92
CA GLU A 517 11.58 -19.23 -17.60
C GLU A 517 10.46 -18.34 -17.03
N ASN A 518 10.77 -17.44 -16.12
CA ASN A 518 9.80 -16.51 -15.56
C ASN A 518 9.20 -15.59 -16.65
N LYS A 519 10.03 -15.12 -17.60
CA LYS A 519 9.57 -14.33 -18.76
C LYS A 519 8.60 -15.14 -19.64
N ARG A 520 8.90 -16.41 -19.93
CA ARG A 520 8.00 -17.29 -20.71
C ARG A 520 6.67 -17.51 -20.00
N ARG A 521 6.70 -17.78 -18.69
CA ARG A 521 5.49 -17.95 -17.88
C ARG A 521 4.63 -16.69 -17.88
N PHE A 522 5.26 -15.53 -17.69
CA PHE A 522 4.57 -14.24 -17.73
C PHE A 522 4.00 -13.94 -19.12
N ALA A 523 4.78 -14.16 -20.20
CA ALA A 523 4.31 -13.98 -21.57
C ALA A 523 3.10 -14.86 -21.90
N ALA A 524 3.11 -16.13 -21.48
CA ALA A 524 1.98 -17.04 -21.62
C ALA A 524 0.74 -16.54 -20.87
N TYR A 525 0.92 -16.02 -19.66
CA TYR A 525 -0.16 -15.39 -18.89
C TYR A 525 -0.76 -14.20 -19.63
N VAL A 526 0.07 -13.26 -20.11
CA VAL A 526 -0.39 -12.06 -20.83
C VAL A 526 -1.12 -12.45 -22.13
N ALA A 527 -0.59 -13.41 -22.89
CA ALA A 527 -1.23 -13.89 -24.11
C ALA A 527 -2.63 -14.47 -23.82
N ARG A 528 -2.79 -15.23 -22.74
CA ARG A 528 -4.08 -15.79 -22.33
C ARG A 528 -5.08 -14.73 -21.88
N GLU A 529 -4.64 -13.75 -21.10
CA GLU A 529 -5.53 -12.74 -20.50
C GLU A 529 -5.91 -11.62 -21.46
N SER A 530 -4.99 -11.20 -22.34
CA SER A 530 -5.17 -10.01 -23.20
C SER A 530 -4.98 -10.28 -24.69
N GLY A 531 -4.54 -11.47 -25.08
CA GLY A 531 -4.19 -11.80 -26.47
C GLY A 531 -2.88 -11.15 -26.95
N VAL A 532 -2.16 -10.42 -26.13
CA VAL A 532 -0.90 -9.76 -26.48
C VAL A 532 0.26 -10.76 -26.40
N VAL A 533 1.01 -10.87 -27.49
CA VAL A 533 2.21 -11.73 -27.56
C VAL A 533 3.43 -10.87 -27.19
N LEU A 534 4.14 -11.26 -26.14
CA LEU A 534 5.39 -10.62 -25.70
C LEU A 534 6.61 -11.32 -26.30
N ASN A 535 7.58 -10.54 -26.78
CA ASN A 535 8.88 -11.07 -27.19
C ASN A 535 9.71 -11.40 -25.95
N THR A 536 9.88 -12.68 -25.63
CA THR A 536 10.63 -13.11 -24.42
C THR A 536 12.14 -12.94 -24.54
N ASP A 537 12.67 -12.65 -25.74
CA ASP A 537 14.08 -12.33 -25.94
C ASP A 537 14.36 -10.82 -25.79
N ALA A 538 13.33 -9.97 -25.78
CA ALA A 538 13.44 -8.55 -25.51
C ALA A 538 13.70 -8.30 -24.02
N VAL A 539 14.38 -7.19 -23.69
CA VAL A 539 14.50 -6.69 -22.31
C VAL A 539 13.11 -6.30 -21.82
N PHE A 540 12.70 -6.81 -20.66
CA PHE A 540 11.47 -6.37 -19.99
C PHE A 540 11.78 -5.18 -19.09
N ASP A 541 11.44 -4.00 -19.59
CA ASP A 541 11.53 -2.72 -18.89
C ASP A 541 10.17 -2.39 -18.24
N VAL A 542 10.12 -2.27 -16.93
CA VAL A 542 8.87 -2.34 -16.18
C VAL A 542 8.67 -1.11 -15.29
N GLN A 543 7.55 -0.41 -15.51
CA GLN A 543 7.08 0.66 -14.63
C GLN A 543 5.65 0.37 -14.16
N VAL A 544 5.50 -0.22 -12.97
CA VAL A 544 4.22 -0.60 -12.40
C VAL A 544 4.04 0.02 -11.02
N LYS A 545 3.16 1.00 -10.95
CA LYS A 545 2.81 1.80 -9.76
C LYS A 545 1.59 2.66 -10.04
N ARG A 546 0.94 3.22 -9.00
CA ARG A 546 -0.14 4.20 -9.20
C ARG A 546 0.33 5.28 -10.16
N LEU A 547 -0.56 5.71 -11.05
CA LEU A 547 -0.23 6.82 -11.92
C LEU A 547 -0.34 8.13 -11.15
N HIS A 548 0.78 8.82 -11.07
CA HIS A 548 0.88 10.16 -10.50
C HIS A 548 2.00 10.92 -11.21
N GLU A 549 1.84 12.22 -11.42
CA GLU A 549 2.80 13.03 -12.18
C GLU A 549 4.20 13.01 -11.56
N TYR A 550 4.33 12.99 -10.21
CA TYR A 550 5.65 12.96 -9.56
C TYR A 550 6.41 11.63 -9.77
N LYS A 551 5.70 10.54 -10.07
CA LYS A 551 6.30 9.22 -10.39
C LYS A 551 6.84 9.16 -11.81
N ARG A 552 6.50 10.15 -12.61
CA ARG A 552 7.05 10.47 -13.94
C ARG A 552 6.91 9.37 -14.98
N GLN A 553 5.78 8.63 -14.99
CA GLN A 553 5.47 7.74 -16.12
C GLN A 553 5.56 8.50 -17.45
N LEU A 554 5.21 9.79 -17.48
CA LEU A 554 5.34 10.63 -18.65
C LEU A 554 6.80 10.78 -19.10
N LEU A 555 7.79 10.84 -18.19
CA LEU A 555 9.21 10.88 -18.57
C LEU A 555 9.62 9.61 -19.33
N ASN A 556 9.16 8.45 -18.89
CA ASN A 556 9.36 7.18 -19.60
C ASN A 556 8.70 7.22 -20.99
N VAL A 557 7.48 7.75 -21.10
CA VAL A 557 6.81 7.94 -22.40
C VAL A 557 7.61 8.84 -23.33
N LEU A 558 8.15 9.97 -22.84
CA LEU A 558 9.00 10.85 -23.64
C LEU A 558 10.24 10.10 -24.17
N HIS A 559 10.85 9.28 -23.34
CA HIS A 559 12.01 8.46 -23.74
C HIS A 559 11.63 7.42 -24.80
N ILE A 560 10.50 6.73 -24.62
CA ILE A 560 10.01 5.73 -25.59
C ILE A 560 9.76 6.40 -26.96
N ILE A 561 9.15 7.57 -27.01
CA ILE A 561 8.97 8.34 -28.24
C ILE A 561 10.32 8.69 -28.86
N HIS A 562 11.33 9.06 -28.04
CA HIS A 562 12.67 9.31 -28.53
C HIS A 562 13.33 8.09 -29.15
N LEU A 563 13.23 6.91 -28.54
CA LEU A 563 13.71 5.64 -29.09
C LEU A 563 12.99 5.29 -30.41
N TYR A 564 11.68 5.48 -30.44
CA TYR A 564 10.86 5.27 -31.65
C TYR A 564 11.34 6.19 -32.79
N ASN A 565 11.64 7.44 -32.51
CA ASN A 565 12.19 8.38 -33.49
C ASN A 565 13.56 7.94 -34.04
N GLN A 566 14.44 7.44 -33.16
CA GLN A 566 15.74 6.91 -33.60
C GLN A 566 15.61 5.73 -34.54
N LEU A 567 14.69 4.79 -34.26
CA LEU A 567 14.39 3.65 -35.12
C LEU A 567 13.80 4.08 -36.47
N ARG A 568 12.94 5.08 -36.49
CA ARG A 568 12.38 5.61 -37.74
C ARG A 568 13.41 6.32 -38.61
N ASP A 569 14.33 7.06 -37.98
CA ASP A 569 15.41 7.76 -38.67
C ASP A 569 16.45 6.79 -39.22
N ASN A 570 16.73 5.69 -38.49
CA ASN A 570 17.66 4.66 -38.89
C ASN A 570 17.11 3.25 -38.64
N PRO A 571 16.23 2.74 -39.51
CA PRO A 571 15.59 1.43 -39.33
C PRO A 571 16.55 0.24 -39.23
N ASN A 572 17.77 0.40 -39.76
CA ASN A 572 18.80 -0.65 -39.78
C ASN A 572 19.82 -0.54 -38.63
N MET A 573 19.61 0.37 -37.69
CA MET A 573 20.52 0.47 -36.54
C MET A 573 20.51 -0.82 -35.74
N GLU A 574 21.65 -1.16 -35.16
CA GLU A 574 21.72 -2.18 -34.13
C GLU A 574 20.86 -1.76 -32.93
N PHE A 575 19.92 -2.60 -32.52
CA PHE A 575 18.96 -2.28 -31.46
C PHE A 575 18.67 -3.54 -30.65
N THR A 576 19.04 -3.53 -29.39
CA THR A 576 18.65 -4.58 -28.45
C THR A 576 17.13 -4.57 -28.27
N PRO A 577 16.41 -5.67 -28.53
CA PRO A 577 14.96 -5.69 -28.38
C PRO A 577 14.50 -5.30 -26.98
N GLN A 578 13.48 -4.46 -26.90
CA GLN A 578 12.95 -3.92 -25.64
C GLN A 578 11.42 -3.97 -25.63
N THR A 579 10.86 -4.42 -24.53
CA THR A 579 9.42 -4.38 -24.26
C THR A 579 9.19 -3.55 -23.01
N PHE A 580 8.55 -2.39 -23.17
CA PHE A 580 8.14 -1.51 -22.07
C PHE A 580 6.78 -1.95 -21.54
N LEU A 581 6.74 -2.32 -20.26
CA LEU A 581 5.56 -2.82 -19.57
C LEU A 581 5.09 -1.79 -18.55
N PHE A 582 3.92 -1.21 -18.78
CA PHE A 582 3.25 -0.31 -17.86
C PHE A 582 2.10 -1.02 -17.14
N GLY A 583 1.90 -0.69 -15.88
CA GLY A 583 0.72 -1.05 -15.13
C GLY A 583 0.43 0.04 -14.09
N ALA A 584 -0.73 0.67 -14.20
CA ALA A 584 -1.05 1.83 -13.37
C ALA A 584 -2.55 2.03 -13.26
N LYS A 585 -3.03 2.31 -12.05
CA LYS A 585 -4.38 2.84 -11.82
C LYS A 585 -4.26 4.33 -11.50
N ALA A 586 -5.06 5.17 -12.15
CA ALA A 586 -5.22 6.58 -11.82
C ALA A 586 -6.42 6.75 -10.88
N ALA A 587 -6.35 7.71 -9.93
CA ALA A 587 -7.52 8.08 -9.15
C ALA A 587 -8.65 8.55 -10.09
N PRO A 588 -9.93 8.21 -9.82
CA PRO A 588 -11.03 8.51 -10.75
C PRO A 588 -11.14 9.97 -11.15
N GLY A 589 -10.93 10.90 -10.23
CA GLY A 589 -10.96 12.36 -10.47
C GLY A 589 -9.65 12.96 -10.98
N TYR A 590 -8.59 12.18 -11.16
CA TYR A 590 -7.27 12.68 -11.61
C TYR A 590 -7.17 12.67 -13.13
N HIS A 591 -7.75 13.68 -13.79
CA HIS A 591 -7.89 13.73 -15.24
C HIS A 591 -6.57 13.64 -16.00
N VAL A 592 -5.54 14.37 -15.57
CA VAL A 592 -4.21 14.33 -16.21
C VAL A 592 -3.60 12.93 -16.15
N ALA A 593 -3.70 12.26 -15.01
CA ALA A 593 -3.22 10.89 -14.86
C ALA A 593 -3.96 9.93 -15.81
N LYS A 594 -5.28 10.04 -15.92
CA LYS A 594 -6.09 9.26 -16.89
C LYS A 594 -5.69 9.56 -18.33
N LYS A 595 -5.36 10.84 -18.63
CA LYS A 595 -4.89 11.25 -19.97
C LYS A 595 -3.51 10.66 -20.29
N ILE A 596 -2.61 10.54 -19.30
CA ILE A 596 -1.31 9.87 -19.50
C ILE A 596 -1.51 8.39 -19.79
N ILE A 597 -2.45 7.70 -19.12
CA ILE A 597 -2.80 6.30 -19.46
C ILE A 597 -3.25 6.20 -20.91
N GLN A 598 -4.12 7.13 -21.36
CA GLN A 598 -4.58 7.17 -22.76
C GLN A 598 -3.41 7.40 -23.72
N LEU A 599 -2.48 8.30 -23.41
CA LEU A 599 -1.28 8.55 -24.21
C LEU A 599 -0.41 7.29 -24.35
N ILE A 600 -0.20 6.54 -23.26
CA ILE A 600 0.56 5.27 -23.28
C ILE A 600 -0.11 4.29 -24.25
N ASN A 601 -1.44 4.16 -24.21
CA ASN A 601 -2.18 3.26 -25.07
C ASN A 601 -2.15 3.71 -26.55
N SER A 602 -2.27 5.00 -26.84
CA SER A 602 -2.14 5.54 -28.21
C SER A 602 -0.75 5.28 -28.78
N LEU A 603 0.29 5.54 -27.99
CA LEU A 603 1.67 5.27 -28.36
C LEU A 603 1.91 3.76 -28.58
N SER A 604 1.38 2.93 -27.68
CA SER A 604 1.42 1.46 -27.81
C SER A 604 0.80 1.00 -29.12
N ALA A 605 -0.38 1.49 -29.48
CA ALA A 605 -1.05 1.13 -30.72
C ALA A 605 -0.22 1.53 -31.95
N GLN A 606 0.37 2.71 -31.95
CA GLN A 606 1.20 3.18 -33.07
C GLN A 606 2.49 2.38 -33.21
N ILE A 607 3.25 2.20 -32.11
CA ILE A 607 4.54 1.50 -32.14
C ILE A 607 4.35 0.03 -32.50
N ASN A 608 3.38 -0.65 -31.88
CA ASN A 608 3.18 -2.08 -32.10
C ASN A 608 2.63 -2.41 -33.51
N ALA A 609 2.03 -1.43 -34.19
CA ALA A 609 1.60 -1.56 -35.58
C ALA A 609 2.68 -1.18 -36.63
N ASP A 610 3.77 -0.50 -36.22
CA ASP A 610 4.82 -0.06 -37.13
C ASP A 610 5.78 -1.23 -37.46
N PRO A 611 5.91 -1.63 -38.72
CA PRO A 611 6.81 -2.72 -39.15
C PRO A 611 8.29 -2.45 -38.77
N ILE A 612 8.72 -1.18 -38.65
CA ILE A 612 10.09 -0.83 -38.25
C ILE A 612 10.37 -1.26 -36.80
N CYS A 613 9.34 -1.26 -35.98
CA CYS A 613 9.45 -1.62 -34.57
C CYS A 613 9.33 -3.13 -34.33
N LYS A 614 8.88 -3.90 -35.34
CA LYS A 614 8.68 -5.35 -35.19
C LYS A 614 9.94 -6.01 -34.66
N ASP A 615 9.80 -6.82 -33.63
CA ASP A 615 10.87 -7.55 -32.96
C ASP A 615 11.96 -6.65 -32.30
N LYS A 616 11.79 -5.33 -32.29
CA LYS A 616 12.72 -4.34 -31.70
C LYS A 616 12.12 -3.63 -30.50
N LEU A 617 11.00 -2.92 -30.71
CA LEU A 617 10.38 -2.08 -29.70
C LEU A 617 8.91 -2.40 -29.54
N GLN A 618 8.50 -2.72 -28.35
CA GLN A 618 7.12 -3.01 -27.99
C GLN A 618 6.71 -2.23 -26.75
N VAL A 619 5.48 -1.72 -26.72
CA VAL A 619 4.90 -1.04 -25.54
C VAL A 619 3.60 -1.73 -25.18
N VAL A 620 3.43 -2.11 -23.92
CA VAL A 620 2.24 -2.81 -23.44
C VAL A 620 1.76 -2.18 -22.12
N PHE A 621 0.48 -1.82 -22.09
CA PHE A 621 -0.19 -1.42 -20.86
C PHE A 621 -0.94 -2.62 -20.27
N LEU A 622 -0.55 -3.02 -19.07
CA LEU A 622 -1.15 -4.14 -18.34
C LEU A 622 -2.39 -3.65 -17.59
N GLU A 623 -3.56 -4.07 -18.04
CA GLU A 623 -4.84 -3.71 -17.46
C GLU A 623 -4.99 -4.23 -16.02
N ASN A 624 -5.57 -3.43 -15.16
CA ASN A 624 -5.95 -3.81 -13.80
C ASN A 624 -4.76 -4.32 -12.96
N TYR A 625 -3.68 -3.55 -12.92
CA TYR A 625 -2.53 -3.87 -12.07
C TYR A 625 -2.95 -4.10 -10.61
N ARG A 626 -2.57 -5.24 -10.06
CA ARG A 626 -2.95 -5.73 -8.73
C ARG A 626 -1.88 -6.69 -8.20
N VAL A 627 -2.02 -7.16 -6.95
CA VAL A 627 -1.02 -8.03 -6.30
C VAL A 627 -0.78 -9.32 -7.12
N SER A 628 -1.83 -10.04 -7.50
CA SER A 628 -1.69 -11.29 -8.25
C SER A 628 -1.03 -11.13 -9.61
N LEU A 629 -1.17 -9.97 -10.28
CA LEU A 629 -0.44 -9.64 -11.49
C LEU A 629 1.03 -9.30 -11.19
N ALA A 630 1.28 -8.53 -10.13
CA ALA A 630 2.62 -8.18 -9.69
C ALA A 630 3.46 -9.41 -9.34
N GLU A 631 2.86 -10.40 -8.69
CA GLU A 631 3.49 -11.67 -8.33
C GLU A 631 4.02 -12.45 -9.54
N LYS A 632 3.37 -12.31 -10.70
CA LYS A 632 3.81 -12.93 -11.96
C LYS A 632 4.83 -12.09 -12.72
N LEU A 633 4.68 -10.77 -12.67
CA LEU A 633 5.51 -9.81 -13.41
C LEU A 633 6.88 -9.62 -12.79
N MET A 634 6.96 -9.49 -11.47
CA MET A 634 8.22 -9.13 -10.79
C MET A 634 9.35 -10.14 -11.02
N PRO A 635 9.11 -11.48 -10.97
CA PRO A 635 10.14 -12.45 -11.34
C PRO A 635 10.60 -12.38 -12.79
N ALA A 636 9.74 -11.91 -13.70
CA ALA A 636 10.01 -11.79 -15.12
C ALA A 636 10.74 -10.50 -15.52
N SER A 637 10.81 -9.52 -14.64
CA SER A 637 11.31 -8.17 -14.93
C SER A 637 12.83 -8.13 -14.96
N GLU A 638 13.40 -7.32 -15.85
CA GLU A 638 14.85 -7.13 -15.99
C GLU A 638 15.26 -5.71 -15.61
N ILE A 639 14.48 -4.69 -15.99
CA ILE A 639 14.66 -3.30 -15.59
C ILE A 639 13.48 -2.85 -14.73
N SER A 640 13.79 -2.19 -13.63
CA SER A 640 12.83 -1.60 -12.67
C SER A 640 12.93 -0.07 -12.76
N GLU A 641 11.87 0.57 -13.23
CA GLU A 641 11.78 2.02 -13.38
C GLU A 641 11.33 2.70 -12.08
N GLN A 642 12.26 3.37 -11.40
CA GLN A 642 12.07 4.07 -10.13
C GLN A 642 12.48 5.54 -10.26
N ILE A 643 11.79 6.24 -11.16
CA ILE A 643 12.21 7.51 -11.77
C ILE A 643 11.45 8.73 -11.24
N SER A 644 10.95 8.70 -10.01
CA SER A 644 10.30 9.84 -9.37
C SER A 644 11.19 11.08 -9.34
N THR A 645 10.61 12.26 -9.30
CA THR A 645 11.37 13.49 -9.04
C THR A 645 11.98 13.39 -7.64
N ALA A 646 13.30 13.60 -7.52
CA ALA A 646 13.98 13.46 -6.24
C ALA A 646 13.37 14.36 -5.14
N GLY A 647 13.19 13.80 -3.96
CA GLY A 647 12.52 14.45 -2.82
C GLY A 647 10.99 14.36 -2.87
N LYS A 648 10.38 13.51 -3.71
CA LYS A 648 8.93 13.37 -3.85
C LYS A 648 8.38 11.99 -3.47
N GLU A 649 9.12 10.91 -3.69
CA GLU A 649 8.76 9.58 -3.23
C GLU A 649 9.29 9.36 -1.80
N ALA A 650 8.42 9.16 -0.84
CA ALA A 650 8.84 8.98 0.56
C ALA A 650 9.73 7.72 0.75
N SER A 651 9.40 6.64 0.10
CA SER A 651 10.18 5.40 0.12
C SER A 651 10.14 4.66 -1.22
N GLY A 652 8.94 4.28 -1.66
CA GLY A 652 8.76 3.20 -2.61
C GLY A 652 8.92 1.83 -1.94
N THR A 653 8.23 0.83 -2.45
CA THR A 653 8.37 -0.58 -2.05
C THR A 653 8.46 -1.52 -3.25
N GLY A 654 7.99 -1.08 -4.41
CA GLY A 654 8.17 -1.80 -5.67
C GLY A 654 9.64 -2.02 -6.01
N ASN A 655 10.47 -1.00 -5.81
CA ASN A 655 11.92 -1.06 -5.98
C ASN A 655 12.54 -2.24 -5.21
N MET A 656 12.13 -2.46 -3.96
CA MET A 656 12.64 -3.56 -3.12
C MET A 656 12.25 -4.93 -3.66
N LYS A 657 11.01 -5.10 -4.14
CA LYS A 657 10.50 -6.35 -4.72
C LYS A 657 11.23 -6.71 -6.01
N PHE A 658 11.46 -5.73 -6.88
CA PHE A 658 12.25 -5.91 -8.10
C PHE A 658 13.69 -6.30 -7.79
N MET A 659 14.33 -5.62 -6.83
CA MET A 659 15.68 -5.93 -6.37
C MET A 659 15.80 -7.37 -5.87
N MET A 660 14.85 -7.84 -5.05
CA MET A 660 14.81 -9.21 -4.55
C MET A 660 14.67 -10.26 -5.67
N ASN A 661 14.12 -9.88 -6.81
CA ASN A 661 13.95 -10.75 -7.98
C ASN A 661 15.03 -10.54 -9.06
N GLY A 662 16.07 -9.79 -8.74
CA GLY A 662 17.24 -9.59 -9.61
C GLY A 662 17.00 -8.67 -10.80
N ALA A 663 15.97 -7.84 -10.78
CA ALA A 663 15.81 -6.74 -11.73
C ALA A 663 16.75 -5.59 -11.34
N LEU A 664 17.36 -4.94 -12.35
CA LEU A 664 18.23 -3.80 -12.12
C LEU A 664 17.44 -2.50 -12.18
N THR A 665 17.70 -1.62 -11.22
CA THR A 665 16.97 -0.35 -11.10
C THR A 665 17.58 0.74 -11.96
N ILE A 666 16.76 1.40 -12.78
CA ILE A 666 17.02 2.75 -13.27
C ILE A 666 16.25 3.70 -12.37
N GLY A 667 16.93 4.62 -11.73
CA GLY A 667 16.26 5.45 -10.73
C GLY A 667 16.97 6.75 -10.39
N THR A 668 16.26 7.58 -9.67
CA THR A 668 16.76 8.80 -9.04
C THR A 668 17.17 8.52 -7.60
N LEU A 669 18.00 9.40 -7.02
CA LEU A 669 18.31 9.38 -5.58
C LEU A 669 17.12 9.94 -4.78
N ASP A 670 16.08 9.12 -4.69
CA ASP A 670 14.82 9.45 -4.03
C ASP A 670 14.31 8.27 -3.19
N GLY A 671 13.65 8.54 -2.09
CA GLY A 671 13.11 7.53 -1.20
C GLY A 671 14.13 6.45 -0.82
N ALA A 672 13.69 5.20 -0.83
CA ALA A 672 14.57 4.06 -0.51
C ALA A 672 15.61 3.73 -1.60
N ASN A 673 15.55 4.36 -2.79
CA ASN A 673 16.62 4.21 -3.79
C ASN A 673 17.97 4.69 -3.24
N VAL A 674 17.97 5.65 -2.30
CA VAL A 674 19.20 6.11 -1.63
C VAL A 674 19.85 4.97 -0.84
N GLU A 675 19.08 4.25 -0.05
CA GLU A 675 19.56 3.10 0.72
C GLU A 675 19.89 1.91 -0.19
N MET A 676 19.14 1.72 -1.28
CA MET A 676 19.51 0.73 -2.31
C MET A 676 20.90 1.04 -2.90
N HIS A 677 21.15 2.30 -3.26
CA HIS A 677 22.46 2.72 -3.76
C HIS A 677 23.58 2.49 -2.72
N GLN A 678 23.31 2.79 -1.45
CA GLN A 678 24.27 2.50 -0.37
C GLN A 678 24.63 1.01 -0.27
N GLN A 679 23.67 0.12 -0.53
CA GLN A 679 23.91 -1.32 -0.56
C GLN A 679 24.63 -1.77 -1.83
N LEU A 680 24.27 -1.20 -2.98
CA LEU A 680 24.68 -1.69 -4.29
C LEU A 680 25.98 -1.06 -4.83
N GLY A 681 26.30 0.18 -4.42
CA GLY A 681 27.32 0.99 -5.06
C GLY A 681 26.89 1.49 -6.44
N ASP A 682 27.72 2.30 -7.06
CA ASP A 682 27.45 2.88 -8.40
C ASP A 682 27.43 1.83 -9.52
N GLU A 683 28.11 0.70 -9.30
CA GLU A 683 28.30 -0.35 -10.29
C GLU A 683 27.10 -1.29 -10.46
N ASN A 684 26.14 -1.31 -9.52
CA ASN A 684 25.04 -2.28 -9.54
C ASN A 684 23.65 -1.64 -9.63
N ILE A 685 23.60 -0.35 -9.97
CA ILE A 685 22.36 0.44 -10.15
C ILE A 685 22.61 1.53 -11.20
N PHE A 686 21.58 1.92 -11.94
CA PHE A 686 21.66 2.96 -12.96
C PHE A 686 21.01 4.25 -12.45
N LEU A 687 21.80 5.13 -11.86
CA LEU A 687 21.32 6.41 -11.33
C LEU A 687 21.36 7.52 -12.37
N PHE A 688 20.41 8.46 -12.28
CA PHE A 688 20.32 9.65 -13.10
C PHE A 688 19.63 10.81 -12.36
N GLY A 689 19.64 11.97 -12.99
CA GLY A 689 18.82 13.11 -12.62
C GLY A 689 19.33 13.92 -11.45
N LEU A 690 18.56 14.93 -11.10
CA LEU A 690 18.85 15.86 -10.02
C LEU A 690 18.65 15.17 -8.66
N THR A 691 19.46 15.56 -7.67
CA THR A 691 19.23 15.23 -6.26
C THR A 691 18.12 16.11 -5.68
N ALA A 692 17.59 15.75 -4.50
CA ALA A 692 16.55 16.52 -3.84
C ALA A 692 16.95 17.99 -3.63
N ASP A 693 18.19 18.24 -3.19
CA ASP A 693 18.71 19.60 -3.00
C ASP A 693 18.82 20.37 -4.33
N GLN A 694 19.29 19.71 -5.39
CA GLN A 694 19.38 20.31 -6.72
C GLN A 694 17.99 20.65 -7.30
N VAL A 695 16.97 19.84 -7.02
CA VAL A 695 15.57 20.13 -7.38
C VAL A 695 15.12 21.42 -6.73
N VAL A 696 15.33 21.59 -5.43
CA VAL A 696 14.98 22.81 -4.69
C VAL A 696 15.78 23.99 -5.23
N GLN A 697 17.08 23.82 -5.42
CA GLN A 697 17.96 24.89 -5.94
C GLN A 697 17.51 25.37 -7.32
N LEU A 698 17.25 24.45 -8.25
CA LEU A 698 16.83 24.79 -9.63
C LEU A 698 15.48 25.54 -9.63
N LYS A 699 14.52 25.11 -8.82
CA LYS A 699 13.24 25.80 -8.67
C LYS A 699 13.41 27.21 -8.11
N ASN A 700 14.26 27.39 -7.11
CA ASN A 700 14.53 28.69 -6.49
C ASN A 700 15.27 29.65 -7.44
N GLN A 701 16.08 29.14 -8.36
CA GLN A 701 16.77 29.92 -9.39
C GLN A 701 15.87 30.35 -10.57
N GLY A 702 14.61 29.84 -10.60
CA GLY A 702 13.66 30.11 -11.66
C GLY A 702 13.80 29.15 -12.84
N TYR A 703 13.31 27.92 -12.66
CA TYR A 703 13.26 26.90 -13.69
C TYR A 703 12.35 27.32 -14.86
N ILE A 704 12.87 27.27 -16.09
CA ILE A 704 12.15 27.63 -17.32
C ILE A 704 12.19 26.45 -18.29
N PRO A 705 11.16 25.59 -18.34
CA PRO A 705 11.10 24.43 -19.22
C PRO A 705 11.26 24.75 -20.72
N ALA A 706 10.77 25.90 -21.15
CA ALA A 706 10.91 26.36 -22.54
C ALA A 706 12.36 26.46 -23.01
N ASN A 707 13.32 26.69 -22.11
CA ASN A 707 14.74 26.71 -22.46
C ASN A 707 15.21 25.30 -22.92
N TYR A 708 14.77 24.26 -22.25
CA TYR A 708 15.07 22.86 -22.62
C TYR A 708 14.43 22.50 -23.96
N TYR A 709 13.18 22.86 -24.16
CA TYR A 709 12.47 22.68 -25.43
C TYR A 709 13.17 23.38 -26.60
N ASN A 710 13.61 24.60 -26.41
CA ASN A 710 14.24 25.37 -27.47
C ASN A 710 15.70 24.97 -27.77
N SER A 711 16.42 24.48 -26.77
CA SER A 711 17.85 24.11 -26.92
C SER A 711 18.07 22.63 -27.22
N ASN A 712 17.10 21.74 -26.94
CA ASN A 712 17.25 20.31 -27.16
C ASN A 712 16.32 19.81 -28.29
N PRO A 713 16.89 19.47 -29.49
CA PRO A 713 16.10 19.01 -30.61
C PRO A 713 15.30 17.73 -30.35
N ALA A 714 15.80 16.85 -29.48
CA ALA A 714 15.09 15.61 -29.11
C ALA A 714 13.84 15.91 -28.29
N ILE A 715 13.96 16.75 -27.26
CA ILE A 715 12.82 17.21 -26.44
C ILE A 715 11.79 17.93 -27.34
N LYS A 716 12.27 18.84 -28.18
CA LYS A 716 11.40 19.59 -29.11
C LYS A 716 10.59 18.63 -29.96
N ARG A 717 11.26 17.69 -30.65
CA ARG A 717 10.62 16.73 -31.55
C ARG A 717 9.58 15.87 -30.79
N VAL A 718 9.92 15.38 -29.59
CA VAL A 718 9.01 14.54 -28.81
C VAL A 718 7.77 15.32 -28.40
N LEU A 719 7.90 16.54 -27.92
CA LEU A 719 6.74 17.35 -27.51
C LEU A 719 5.90 17.80 -28.73
N ASP A 720 6.53 18.11 -29.86
CA ASP A 720 5.81 18.44 -31.09
C ASP A 720 5.02 17.23 -31.62
N GLN A 721 5.52 15.99 -31.45
CA GLN A 721 4.80 14.78 -31.79
C GLN A 721 3.61 14.52 -30.85
N ILE A 722 3.75 14.78 -29.56
CA ILE A 722 2.65 14.67 -28.61
C ILE A 722 1.52 15.64 -29.03
N ARG A 723 1.87 16.88 -29.44
CA ARG A 723 0.90 17.85 -29.95
C ARG A 723 0.23 17.42 -31.26
N ALA A 724 1.01 16.78 -32.14
CA ALA A 724 0.47 16.27 -33.40
C ALA A 724 -0.44 15.05 -33.25
N GLY A 725 -0.36 14.35 -32.09
CA GLY A 725 -1.13 13.14 -31.80
C GLY A 725 -0.56 11.89 -32.46
N PHE A 726 -1.26 10.76 -32.26
CA PHE A 726 -0.79 9.42 -32.66
C PHE A 726 -1.73 8.75 -33.69
N GLY A 727 -2.48 9.55 -34.46
CA GLY A 727 -3.34 9.06 -35.56
C GLY A 727 -4.68 8.48 -35.11
N ASP A 728 -4.99 8.51 -33.84
CA ASP A 728 -6.25 8.04 -33.24
C ASP A 728 -7.29 9.16 -33.03
N GLY A 729 -6.97 10.39 -33.44
CA GLY A 729 -7.84 11.57 -33.26
C GLY A 729 -7.88 12.14 -31.85
N VAL A 730 -7.04 11.64 -30.94
CA VAL A 730 -6.97 12.17 -29.57
C VAL A 730 -6.04 13.36 -29.52
N ASP A 731 -6.50 14.44 -28.91
CA ASP A 731 -5.72 15.66 -28.66
C ASP A 731 -4.91 15.51 -27.33
N TYR A 732 -3.59 15.73 -27.41
CA TYR A 732 -2.65 15.72 -26.30
C TYR A 732 -1.96 17.06 -26.08
N ASN A 733 -2.50 18.17 -26.63
CA ASN A 733 -1.95 19.51 -26.42
C ASN A 733 -1.87 19.87 -24.94
N ASP A 734 -2.85 19.47 -24.14
CA ASP A 734 -2.89 19.67 -22.70
C ASP A 734 -1.68 19.06 -21.97
N ILE A 735 -1.19 17.90 -22.40
CA ILE A 735 0.02 17.28 -21.84
C ILE A 735 1.28 18.09 -22.18
N ALA A 736 1.42 18.50 -23.46
CA ALA A 736 2.57 19.31 -23.87
C ALA A 736 2.55 20.72 -23.25
N ASP A 737 1.38 21.33 -23.15
CA ASP A 737 1.20 22.65 -22.54
C ASP A 737 1.48 22.62 -21.03
N ARG A 738 1.13 21.53 -20.33
CA ARG A 738 1.45 21.35 -18.92
C ARG A 738 2.95 21.32 -18.68
N LEU A 739 3.74 20.79 -19.61
CA LEU A 739 5.20 20.81 -19.54
C LEU A 739 5.80 22.17 -19.92
N LEU A 740 5.19 22.93 -20.84
CA LEU A 740 5.81 24.15 -21.38
C LEU A 740 5.24 25.45 -20.79
N ILE A 741 3.97 25.46 -20.42
CA ILE A 741 3.23 26.66 -20.00
C ILE A 741 2.71 26.53 -18.57
N GLY A 742 2.42 25.29 -18.13
CA GLY A 742 1.71 25.00 -16.91
C GLY A 742 0.18 24.97 -17.12
N ALA A 743 -0.54 24.39 -16.18
CA ALA A 743 -1.99 24.27 -16.24
C ALA A 743 -2.62 24.13 -14.84
N GLY A 744 -3.86 24.60 -14.67
CA GLY A 744 -4.63 24.39 -13.44
C GLY A 744 -4.01 25.01 -12.19
N GLY A 745 -3.20 26.09 -12.34
CA GLY A 745 -2.50 26.72 -11.21
C GLY A 745 -1.14 26.09 -10.88
N SER A 746 -0.78 24.97 -11.51
CA SER A 746 0.55 24.38 -11.38
C SER A 746 1.56 25.03 -12.33
N PRO A 747 2.83 25.20 -11.91
CA PRO A 747 3.86 25.72 -12.77
C PRO A 747 4.15 24.77 -13.95
N ALA A 748 4.79 25.29 -15.00
CA ALA A 748 5.26 24.48 -16.12
C ALA A 748 6.25 23.42 -15.64
N ASP A 749 6.10 22.18 -16.12
CA ASP A 749 6.96 21.05 -15.78
C ASP A 749 7.29 20.96 -14.26
N GLU A 750 6.26 20.96 -13.46
CA GLU A 750 6.35 20.97 -11.99
C GLU A 750 7.33 19.92 -11.43
N TYR A 751 7.43 18.78 -12.11
CA TYR A 751 8.23 17.63 -11.70
C TYR A 751 9.54 17.46 -12.47
N LEU A 752 9.99 18.51 -13.20
CA LEU A 752 11.31 18.63 -13.84
C LEU A 752 11.63 17.49 -14.82
N LEU A 753 10.64 17.04 -15.61
CA LEU A 753 10.86 16.00 -16.61
C LEU A 753 11.89 16.42 -17.66
N LEU A 754 11.80 17.66 -18.15
CA LEU A 754 12.68 18.14 -19.21
C LEU A 754 14.12 18.36 -18.73
N ALA A 755 14.29 18.74 -17.46
CA ALA A 755 15.62 18.88 -16.85
C ALA A 755 16.34 17.52 -16.71
N ASP A 756 15.60 16.45 -16.41
CA ASP A 756 16.17 15.12 -16.22
C ASP A 756 16.16 14.24 -17.48
N PHE A 757 15.56 14.70 -18.58
CA PHE A 757 15.37 13.89 -19.80
C PHE A 757 16.66 13.31 -20.37
N ASP A 758 17.67 14.12 -20.59
CA ASP A 758 18.93 13.67 -21.20
C ASP A 758 19.68 12.68 -20.29
N SER A 759 19.72 12.94 -18.98
CA SER A 759 20.39 12.06 -18.02
C SER A 759 19.64 10.72 -17.90
N TYR A 760 18.31 10.73 -17.99
CA TYR A 760 17.52 9.51 -18.04
C TYR A 760 17.79 8.69 -19.30
N CYS A 761 17.78 9.31 -20.48
CA CYS A 761 18.13 8.65 -21.73
C CYS A 761 19.53 8.03 -21.68
N GLN A 762 20.49 8.70 -21.06
CA GLN A 762 21.86 8.19 -20.90
C GLN A 762 21.91 6.99 -19.94
N ALA A 763 21.20 7.05 -18.81
CA ALA A 763 21.12 5.95 -17.86
C ALA A 763 20.49 4.70 -18.48
N HIS A 764 19.40 4.88 -19.21
CA HIS A 764 18.75 3.79 -19.93
C HIS A 764 19.69 3.19 -20.99
N ARG A 765 20.39 4.00 -21.76
CA ARG A 765 21.39 3.53 -22.73
C ARG A 765 22.45 2.67 -22.04
N ARG A 766 23.03 3.14 -20.93
CA ARG A 766 24.00 2.34 -20.16
C ARG A 766 23.45 1.01 -19.72
N ALA A 767 22.17 0.99 -19.29
CA ALA A 767 21.51 -0.26 -18.88
C ALA A 767 21.41 -1.24 -20.06
N ILE A 768 21.02 -0.79 -21.25
CA ILE A 768 20.90 -1.63 -22.45
C ILE A 768 22.27 -2.09 -22.93
N GLU A 769 23.29 -1.24 -22.93
CA GLU A 769 24.68 -1.62 -23.25
C GLU A 769 25.21 -2.67 -22.27
N THR A 770 24.94 -2.50 -20.97
CA THR A 770 25.29 -3.50 -19.94
C THR A 770 24.55 -4.81 -20.12
N TYR A 771 23.29 -4.77 -20.57
CA TYR A 771 22.51 -5.97 -20.85
C TYR A 771 23.12 -6.84 -21.94
N ALA A 772 23.81 -6.26 -22.92
CA ALA A 772 24.53 -6.97 -23.96
C ALA A 772 25.69 -7.83 -23.40
N ASP A 773 26.33 -7.41 -22.31
CA ASP A 773 27.28 -8.25 -21.55
C ASP A 773 26.51 -9.11 -20.53
N ARG A 774 26.07 -10.28 -20.96
CA ARG A 774 25.26 -11.19 -20.17
C ARG A 774 25.92 -11.62 -18.83
N LYS A 775 27.24 -11.74 -18.83
CA LYS A 775 27.97 -12.08 -17.60
C LYS A 775 27.88 -10.95 -16.59
N LEU A 776 28.20 -9.74 -17.00
CA LEU A 776 28.14 -8.56 -16.15
C LEU A 776 26.71 -8.32 -15.65
N TRP A 777 25.70 -8.41 -16.53
CA TRP A 777 24.31 -8.27 -16.15
C TRP A 777 23.90 -9.25 -15.05
N ASN A 778 24.24 -10.54 -15.22
CA ASN A 778 23.89 -11.57 -14.26
C ASN A 778 24.65 -11.41 -12.93
N GLN A 779 25.88 -10.91 -12.94
CA GLN A 779 26.63 -10.54 -11.74
C GLN A 779 25.93 -9.42 -10.97
N MET A 780 25.53 -8.34 -11.67
CA MET A 780 24.78 -7.24 -11.07
C MET A 780 23.44 -7.73 -10.50
N SER A 781 22.72 -8.57 -11.24
CA SER A 781 21.45 -9.18 -10.79
C SER A 781 21.64 -9.99 -9.51
N LEU A 782 22.66 -10.84 -9.45
CA LEU A 782 22.98 -11.64 -8.26
C LEU A 782 23.31 -10.75 -7.06
N ILE A 783 24.10 -9.69 -7.25
CA ILE A 783 24.45 -8.73 -6.19
C ILE A 783 23.20 -8.01 -5.67
N ASN A 784 22.28 -7.62 -6.58
CA ASN A 784 21.00 -7.03 -6.17
C ASN A 784 20.21 -7.97 -5.25
N ILE A 785 20.07 -9.24 -5.62
CA ILE A 785 19.39 -10.25 -4.78
C ILE A 785 20.11 -10.40 -3.45
N ALA A 786 21.43 -10.61 -3.46
CA ALA A 786 22.23 -10.87 -2.27
C ALA A 786 22.16 -9.71 -1.25
N ARG A 787 22.05 -8.47 -1.72
CA ARG A 787 22.03 -7.28 -0.85
C ARG A 787 20.63 -6.78 -0.53
N SER A 788 19.58 -7.51 -0.90
CA SER A 788 18.19 -7.11 -0.68
C SER A 788 17.68 -7.38 0.74
N GLY A 789 18.40 -8.16 1.55
CA GLY A 789 17.94 -8.61 2.88
C GLY A 789 17.53 -7.48 3.83
N ILE A 790 18.19 -6.32 3.77
CA ILE A 790 17.83 -5.17 4.60
C ILE A 790 16.43 -4.61 4.29
N PHE A 791 15.89 -4.88 3.11
CA PHE A 791 14.55 -4.47 2.68
C PHE A 791 13.46 -5.50 3.00
N ALA A 792 13.77 -6.51 3.81
CA ALA A 792 12.76 -7.39 4.35
C ALA A 792 11.91 -6.69 5.42
N ALA A 793 10.59 -6.92 5.38
CA ALA A 793 9.66 -6.34 6.35
C ALA A 793 9.96 -6.79 7.79
N ASP A 794 10.53 -7.98 7.97
CA ASP A 794 10.96 -8.47 9.30
C ASP A 794 11.97 -7.53 9.95
N ARG A 795 12.95 -6.99 9.19
CA ARG A 795 13.87 -5.98 9.69
C ARG A 795 13.11 -4.71 10.10
N SER A 796 12.20 -4.20 9.26
CA SER A 796 11.40 -3.01 9.59
C SER A 796 10.59 -3.23 10.87
N ILE A 797 9.98 -4.39 11.04
CA ILE A 797 9.17 -4.71 12.24
C ILE A 797 10.03 -4.84 13.48
N ARG A 798 11.26 -5.38 13.38
CA ARG A 798 12.22 -5.36 14.51
C ARG A 798 12.58 -3.93 14.92
N ASP A 799 12.78 -3.04 13.94
CA ASP A 799 13.06 -1.62 14.21
C ASP A 799 11.84 -0.95 14.89
N TYR A 800 10.61 -1.19 14.42
CA TYR A 800 9.41 -0.71 15.11
C TYR A 800 9.29 -1.28 16.52
N ALA A 801 9.55 -2.57 16.70
CA ALA A 801 9.43 -3.26 17.98
C ALA A 801 10.42 -2.69 19.02
N SER A 802 11.67 -2.41 18.62
CA SER A 802 12.71 -1.85 19.50
C SER A 802 12.53 -0.35 19.75
N ASP A 803 12.34 0.45 18.68
CA ASP A 803 12.52 1.90 18.72
C ASP A 803 11.22 2.67 19.00
N ILE A 804 10.07 2.05 18.73
CA ILE A 804 8.76 2.70 18.83
C ILE A 804 7.81 1.93 19.74
N TRP A 805 7.58 0.62 19.48
CA TRP A 805 6.55 -0.12 20.20
C TRP A 805 7.02 -0.68 21.55
N HIS A 806 8.30 -0.90 21.71
CA HIS A 806 8.91 -1.49 22.90
C HIS A 806 8.24 -2.84 23.27
N VAL A 807 8.17 -3.73 22.28
CA VAL A 807 7.63 -5.08 22.41
C VAL A 807 8.72 -6.11 22.06
N PRO A 808 8.73 -7.30 22.71
CA PRO A 808 9.67 -8.35 22.37
C PRO A 808 9.35 -8.96 20.99
N THR A 809 10.37 -9.51 20.34
CA THR A 809 10.24 -10.32 19.13
C THR A 809 10.76 -11.73 19.37
N ARG A 810 10.24 -12.70 18.62
CA ARG A 810 10.66 -14.10 18.71
C ARG A 810 12.15 -14.33 18.33
N LEU A 811 12.78 -13.54 17.53
CA LEU A 811 14.12 -13.77 16.96
C LEU A 811 14.98 -12.53 17.09
#